data_b86fdded5940250fc8debbc2da61b199
#
_entry.id   b86fdded5940250fc8debbc2da61b199
#
_cell.length_a   1.000
_cell.length_b   1.000
_cell.length_c   1.000
_cell.angle_alpha   90.00
_cell.angle_beta   90.00
_cell.angle_gamma   90.00
#
_symmetry.space_group_name_H-M   'P 1'
#
loop_
_entity.id
_entity.type
_entity.pdbx_description
1 polymer ?
#
loop_
_entity_poly.entity_id
_entity_poly.type
_entity_poly.pdbx_seq_one_letter_code
_entity_poly.pdbx_strand_id
1 'polypeptide(L)'
;MNDLIEFDSKRQVFHLHNRNISYIFSVEEGGTLCHLYFGKRVQKYHGELKYPRVDRGFSGNLPGSLDRTFSRDTLPKEYSGAGEMDYHTPATIVRQENGSNALMLKYKNYKIEDGKPKLEGLPAAYVEDEKEAQTLTITLEDELTGLEYDLLYTVYRDVSIITRSVKVRNAGKQSVFLEKVASLQLDFVDKDFDSICLPGAHANERHLERSSVGYGIQKFGSIRGTSSHQMNPFLALADKKTDEFSGNVYGFAFAYSGNHSFEVEKDQLDQTHLVIGINDYNFSWKLDAGSEFQTPEVLMTYSDKGLNKMSQAFHEIIRERIVRSKFKHADRPILVNNWEATYFDFNEEKLKTIVDEAKNLGIEMFVLDDGWFGHRDDDNSSLGDWTIYKKKFPLGLGHFADYVHEQGLKFGLWFEPEMISYDSELYKKHPEYLMHVPGRKPSPSRNQYVLDLTRKEVIDDLFEQISAILKEGSVDYVKWDMNRHLSDVYSTSLPKDRQGEVYHRYVLGLYELMERITSAFPDVLFEGCSGGGGRFDAGFAYYMPQIWTSDNTDAVSRLTIQYGTSLVYPISMTTAHVSAIPNHQTGRKTPFETRGNAAMSAVFGYELDLTKMSQEDKDQVKEQVACYKEIRKLVQYGNFYRLKSPVETNQAAWMFVSDDKRDVCVMTFQVLAFAQPCLTKTKLFGLDPELEYENLETHEIFGGDELMELGFYDPIVHQDYTSKMYRFKGI
;
A
#
# COMPACT_ATOMS: atom_id res chain seq x y z
N MET A 1 1.58 14.25 30.16
CA MET A 1 1.58 13.02 29.35
C MET A 1 2.95 12.41 29.49
N ASN A 2 3.08 11.10 29.49
CA ASN A 2 4.41 10.48 29.52
C ASN A 2 5.08 10.66 28.16
N ASP A 3 6.39 10.94 28.16
CA ASP A 3 7.17 11.01 26.93
C ASP A 3 7.18 9.66 26.23
N LEU A 4 7.19 9.68 24.89
CA LEU A 4 7.29 8.48 24.05
C LEU A 4 8.75 8.13 23.76
N ILE A 5 9.67 9.08 24.00
CA ILE A 5 11.09 8.96 23.69
C ILE A 5 11.89 9.40 24.91
N GLU A 6 12.71 8.49 25.43
CA GLU A 6 13.59 8.71 26.56
C GLU A 6 15.06 8.58 26.12
N PHE A 7 15.93 9.43 26.64
CA PHE A 7 17.38 9.35 26.42
C PHE A 7 18.13 9.26 27.74
N ASP A 8 18.82 8.16 27.98
CA ASP A 8 19.75 8.00 29.08
C ASP A 8 21.14 8.51 28.67
N SER A 9 21.45 9.74 29.06
CA SER A 9 22.74 10.42 28.73
C SER A 9 23.96 9.77 29.35
N LYS A 10 23.82 9.02 30.46
CA LYS A 10 24.91 8.30 31.09
C LYS A 10 25.29 7.04 30.31
N ARG A 11 24.32 6.35 29.81
CA ARG A 11 24.45 5.08 29.09
C ARG A 11 24.41 5.22 27.59
N GLN A 12 24.09 6.45 27.11
CA GLN A 12 23.94 6.77 25.69
C GLN A 12 22.90 5.86 25.01
N VAL A 13 21.73 5.69 25.65
CA VAL A 13 20.64 4.81 25.19
C VAL A 13 19.41 5.60 24.91
N PHE A 14 18.83 5.39 23.74
CA PHE A 14 17.50 5.85 23.34
C PHE A 14 16.46 4.74 23.53
N HIS A 15 15.34 5.05 24.18
CA HIS A 15 14.21 4.18 24.36
C HIS A 15 12.94 4.85 23.83
N LEU A 16 12.50 4.39 22.67
CA LEU A 16 11.27 4.83 22.01
C LEU A 16 10.17 3.84 22.36
N HIS A 17 9.00 4.31 22.78
CA HIS A 17 7.94 3.41 23.21
C HIS A 17 6.55 4.04 23.20
N ASN A 18 5.55 3.19 23.11
CA ASN A 18 4.17 3.52 23.43
C ASN A 18 3.58 2.50 24.42
N ARG A 19 2.26 2.32 24.43
CA ARG A 19 1.63 1.35 25.35
C ARG A 19 1.99 -0.11 25.05
N ASN A 20 2.28 -0.44 23.79
CA ASN A 20 2.35 -1.81 23.29
C ASN A 20 3.77 -2.23 22.87
N ILE A 21 4.57 -1.31 22.35
CA ILE A 21 5.86 -1.60 21.71
C ILE A 21 7.00 -0.77 22.33
N SER A 22 8.21 -1.29 22.23
CA SER A 22 9.46 -0.60 22.53
C SER A 22 10.47 -0.79 21.41
N TYR A 23 11.25 0.25 21.15
CA TYR A 23 12.39 0.26 20.25
C TYR A 23 13.58 0.90 20.98
N ILE A 24 14.69 0.18 21.08
CA ILE A 24 15.82 0.58 21.92
C ILE A 24 17.12 0.45 21.14
N PHE A 25 17.95 1.47 21.18
CA PHE A 25 19.28 1.44 20.60
C PHE A 25 20.25 2.34 21.40
N SER A 26 21.54 2.15 21.17
CA SER A 26 22.59 2.87 21.90
C SER A 26 23.59 3.52 20.95
N VAL A 27 24.30 4.52 21.46
CA VAL A 27 25.51 5.06 20.85
C VAL A 27 26.71 4.38 21.49
N GLU A 28 27.40 3.55 20.71
CA GLU A 28 28.53 2.78 21.16
C GLU A 28 29.87 3.47 20.77
N GLU A 29 30.98 2.80 21.09
CA GLU A 29 32.33 3.27 20.80
C GLU A 29 32.49 3.67 19.32
N GLY A 30 33.22 4.75 19.09
CA GLY A 30 33.41 5.34 17.75
C GLY A 30 32.21 6.05 17.18
N GLY A 31 31.14 6.27 17.96
CA GLY A 31 29.90 6.89 17.50
C GLY A 31 29.00 5.97 16.67
N THR A 32 29.17 4.65 16.79
CA THR A 32 28.35 3.66 16.11
C THR A 32 26.99 3.55 16.77
N LEU A 33 25.89 3.63 16.00
CA LEU A 33 24.54 3.35 16.50
C LEU A 33 24.29 1.85 16.46
N CYS A 34 24.01 1.25 17.61
CA CYS A 34 23.77 -0.19 17.74
C CYS A 34 22.34 -0.48 18.18
N HIS A 35 21.63 -1.30 17.40
CA HIS A 35 20.29 -1.77 17.72
C HIS A 35 20.31 -2.72 18.91
N LEU A 36 19.42 -2.54 19.87
CA LEU A 36 19.31 -3.37 21.06
C LEU A 36 18.01 -4.18 21.09
N TYR A 37 16.89 -3.58 20.72
CA TYR A 37 15.59 -4.23 20.84
C TYR A 37 14.50 -3.55 20.01
N PHE A 38 13.70 -4.33 19.34
CA PHE A 38 12.38 -3.97 18.84
C PHE A 38 11.39 -5.08 19.19
N GLY A 39 10.24 -4.73 19.77
CA GLY A 39 9.24 -5.73 20.15
C GLY A 39 8.25 -5.22 21.19
N LYS A 40 7.74 -6.15 22.00
CA LYS A 40 6.78 -5.87 23.09
C LYS A 40 7.30 -4.81 24.05
N ARG A 41 6.40 -4.01 24.60
CA ARG A 41 6.72 -2.93 25.54
C ARG A 41 7.60 -3.40 26.71
N VAL A 42 8.78 -2.81 26.81
CA VAL A 42 9.67 -2.87 27.97
C VAL A 42 9.38 -1.65 28.83
N GLN A 43 8.96 -1.84 30.08
CA GLN A 43 8.56 -0.72 30.96
C GLN A 43 9.72 0.20 31.28
N LYS A 44 10.89 -0.38 31.55
CA LYS A 44 12.11 0.36 31.85
C LYS A 44 13.33 -0.45 31.42
N TYR A 45 14.19 0.16 30.61
CA TYR A 45 15.48 -0.39 30.27
C TYR A 45 16.57 0.25 31.14
N HIS A 46 17.34 -0.58 31.82
CA HIS A 46 18.35 -0.11 32.78
C HIS A 46 19.75 0.08 32.16
N GLY A 47 19.93 -0.28 30.87
CA GLY A 47 21.19 -0.08 30.14
C GLY A 47 22.30 -1.07 30.46
N GLU A 48 21.99 -2.15 31.17
CA GLU A 48 22.98 -3.15 31.57
C GLU A 48 23.10 -4.33 30.57
N LEU A 49 22.12 -4.50 29.69
CA LEU A 49 22.13 -5.55 28.65
C LEU A 49 22.87 -5.01 27.42
N LYS A 50 24.16 -5.28 27.37
CA LYS A 50 25.05 -4.85 26.29
C LYS A 50 25.56 -6.04 25.48
N TYR A 51 26.08 -5.73 24.29
CA TYR A 51 26.70 -6.72 23.43
C TYR A 51 27.93 -7.35 24.09
N PRO A 52 28.13 -8.66 23.97
CA PRO A 52 29.36 -9.29 24.42
C PRO A 52 30.54 -8.81 23.55
N ARG A 53 31.63 -8.45 24.18
CA ARG A 53 32.88 -8.10 23.53
C ARG A 53 33.65 -9.36 23.18
N VAL A 54 33.81 -9.64 21.90
CA VAL A 54 34.44 -10.87 21.40
C VAL A 54 35.41 -10.54 20.26
N ASP A 55 36.65 -10.97 20.37
CA ASP A 55 37.61 -10.96 19.26
C ASP A 55 37.14 -11.95 18.19
N ARG A 56 36.65 -11.44 17.06
CA ARG A 56 36.20 -12.25 15.93
C ARG A 56 37.28 -12.28 14.84
N GLY A 57 37.62 -13.47 14.37
CA GLY A 57 38.54 -13.63 13.26
C GLY A 57 38.01 -12.94 11.98
N PHE A 58 38.90 -12.19 11.31
CA PHE A 58 38.59 -11.40 10.11
C PHE A 58 37.61 -10.22 10.27
N SER A 59 37.11 -9.96 11.47
CA SER A 59 36.29 -8.78 11.73
C SER A 59 37.17 -7.54 11.88
N GLY A 60 36.68 -6.40 11.37
CA GLY A 60 37.33 -5.10 11.54
C GLY A 60 37.08 -4.51 12.92
N ASN A 61 38.11 -3.87 13.48
CA ASN A 61 37.97 -2.99 14.64
C ASN A 61 37.90 -1.52 14.20
N LEU A 62 37.68 -0.62 15.14
CA LEU A 62 37.62 0.82 14.85
C LEU A 62 38.97 1.33 14.32
N PRO A 63 38.97 2.27 13.35
CA PRO A 63 40.19 2.87 12.83
C PRO A 63 41.05 3.45 13.95
N GLY A 64 42.34 3.05 13.96
CA GLY A 64 43.28 3.49 14.97
C GLY A 64 43.19 2.78 16.34
N SER A 65 42.19 1.90 16.54
CA SER A 65 42.01 1.10 17.74
C SER A 65 42.83 -0.19 17.65
N LEU A 66 43.44 -0.60 18.78
CA LEU A 66 44.03 -1.92 18.93
C LEU A 66 43.09 -2.92 19.60
N ASP A 67 41.90 -2.47 20.03
CA ASP A 67 40.91 -3.35 20.63
C ASP A 67 40.16 -4.15 19.53
N ARG A 68 40.51 -5.43 19.44
CA ARG A 68 39.95 -6.40 18.50
C ARG A 68 38.61 -6.96 18.97
N THR A 69 38.17 -6.62 20.19
CA THR A 69 36.89 -7.11 20.72
C THR A 69 35.69 -6.30 20.26
N PHE A 70 35.89 -5.11 19.66
CA PHE A 70 34.86 -4.35 18.99
C PHE A 70 34.77 -4.76 17.52
N SER A 71 34.08 -5.87 17.28
CA SER A 71 33.94 -6.50 15.95
C SER A 71 32.84 -5.83 15.14
N ARG A 72 33.19 -5.00 14.17
CA ARG A 72 32.27 -4.13 13.45
C ARG A 72 31.25 -4.84 12.58
N ASP A 73 31.59 -6.00 12.03
CA ASP A 73 30.69 -6.82 11.19
C ASP A 73 29.76 -7.72 12.00
N THR A 74 29.87 -7.75 13.32
CA THR A 74 29.03 -8.58 14.18
C THR A 74 28.09 -7.81 15.09
N LEU A 75 28.21 -6.47 15.09
CA LEU A 75 27.35 -5.60 15.88
C LEU A 75 26.05 -5.29 15.11
N PRO A 76 24.88 -5.51 15.72
CA PRO A 76 23.63 -5.04 15.16
C PRO A 76 23.63 -3.51 15.07
N LYS A 77 23.26 -2.96 13.92
CA LYS A 77 23.35 -1.52 13.65
C LYS A 77 22.00 -0.91 13.27
N GLU A 78 21.90 0.41 13.46
CA GLU A 78 20.75 1.20 13.03
C GLU A 78 20.89 1.73 11.60
N TYR A 79 22.12 1.99 11.14
CA TYR A 79 22.41 2.47 9.79
C TYR A 79 23.89 2.34 9.47
N SER A 80 24.24 1.72 8.36
CA SER A 80 25.63 1.48 7.97
C SER A 80 25.91 1.98 6.55
N GLY A 81 27.12 2.55 6.39
CA GLY A 81 27.67 2.91 5.09
C GLY A 81 28.51 1.80 4.47
N ALA A 82 28.74 1.86 3.17
CA ALA A 82 29.69 0.98 2.51
C ALA A 82 31.13 1.29 2.98
N GLY A 83 31.96 0.25 3.09
CA GLY A 83 33.39 0.40 3.40
C GLY A 83 33.76 0.52 4.87
N GLU A 84 32.80 0.32 5.79
CA GLU A 84 33.02 0.39 7.25
C GLU A 84 33.53 -0.90 7.88
N MET A 85 33.95 -1.88 7.10
CA MET A 85 34.22 -3.27 7.53
C MET A 85 32.98 -3.93 8.17
N ASP A 86 31.82 -3.51 7.75
CA ASP A 86 30.56 -4.18 7.91
C ASP A 86 30.28 -4.89 6.59
N TYR A 87 30.38 -6.20 6.56
CA TYR A 87 30.28 -6.96 5.33
C TYR A 87 28.85 -7.40 5.00
N HIS A 88 27.85 -6.78 5.65
CA HIS A 88 26.45 -6.90 5.32
C HIS A 88 26.02 -5.95 4.18
N THR A 89 24.83 -6.16 3.66
CA THR A 89 24.18 -5.25 2.72
C THR A 89 24.10 -3.84 3.32
N PRO A 90 24.80 -2.84 2.74
CA PRO A 90 24.81 -1.49 3.33
C PRO A 90 23.48 -0.76 3.17
N ALA A 91 23.14 0.08 4.14
CA ALA A 91 22.00 0.98 4.06
C ALA A 91 22.24 2.12 3.05
N THR A 92 23.50 2.55 2.89
CA THR A 92 23.84 3.61 1.94
C THR A 92 25.15 3.32 1.20
N ILE A 93 25.16 3.65 -0.11
CA ILE A 93 26.34 3.63 -0.97
C ILE A 93 26.45 5.00 -1.62
N VAL A 94 27.57 5.66 -1.43
CA VAL A 94 27.85 6.98 -1.97
C VAL A 94 29.12 6.93 -2.82
N ARG A 95 29.01 7.27 -4.09
CA ARG A 95 30.19 7.46 -4.94
C ARG A 95 30.66 8.91 -4.83
N GLN A 96 31.83 9.08 -4.26
CA GLN A 96 32.51 10.37 -4.09
C GLN A 96 33.19 10.82 -5.40
N GLU A 97 33.61 12.08 -5.48
CA GLU A 97 34.27 12.63 -6.66
C GLU A 97 35.55 11.87 -7.01
N ASN A 98 36.34 11.44 -6.03
CA ASN A 98 37.56 10.66 -6.22
C ASN A 98 37.32 9.18 -6.60
N GLY A 99 36.05 8.77 -6.76
CA GLY A 99 35.65 7.39 -7.08
C GLY A 99 35.52 6.45 -5.88
N SER A 100 35.89 6.87 -4.66
CA SER A 100 35.69 6.08 -3.44
C SER A 100 34.21 5.96 -3.09
N ASN A 101 33.84 4.82 -2.48
CA ASN A 101 32.54 4.64 -1.84
C ASN A 101 32.66 4.40 -0.32
N ALA A 102 33.87 4.47 0.24
CA ALA A 102 34.07 4.30 1.67
C ALA A 102 33.49 5.48 2.45
N LEU A 103 32.59 5.18 3.35
CA LEU A 103 31.86 6.14 4.17
C LEU A 103 31.94 5.71 5.63
N MET A 104 32.13 6.64 6.55
CA MET A 104 32.21 6.36 7.99
C MET A 104 31.23 7.25 8.73
N LEU A 105 30.01 6.77 8.93
CA LEU A 105 28.95 7.48 9.62
C LEU A 105 29.13 7.37 11.14
N LYS A 106 29.23 8.51 11.79
CA LYS A 106 29.35 8.63 13.26
C LYS A 106 28.22 9.45 13.82
N TYR A 107 27.71 9.07 14.97
CA TYR A 107 26.75 9.86 15.72
C TYR A 107 27.32 11.27 16.00
N LYS A 108 26.50 12.28 15.70
CA LYS A 108 26.82 13.70 15.91
C LYS A 108 25.97 14.31 17.01
N ASN A 109 24.67 14.26 16.87
CA ASN A 109 23.68 14.79 17.82
C ASN A 109 22.30 14.19 17.63
N TYR A 110 21.36 14.60 18.48
CA TYR A 110 19.96 14.24 18.37
C TYR A 110 19.04 15.42 18.66
N LYS A 111 17.77 15.28 18.23
CA LYS A 111 16.68 16.20 18.55
C LYS A 111 15.41 15.39 18.80
N ILE A 112 14.62 15.77 19.81
CA ILE A 112 13.29 15.21 20.09
C ILE A 112 12.28 16.34 19.93
N GLU A 113 11.19 16.09 19.20
CA GLU A 113 10.12 17.04 18.95
C GLU A 113 8.76 16.37 19.14
N ASP A 114 7.77 17.12 19.63
CA ASP A 114 6.38 16.67 19.59
C ASP A 114 5.86 16.73 18.14
N GLY A 115 4.97 15.81 17.81
CA GLY A 115 4.40 15.68 16.48
C GLY A 115 5.33 14.98 15.49
N LYS A 116 5.09 15.24 14.21
CA LYS A 116 5.77 14.60 13.08
C LYS A 116 6.06 15.61 11.96
N PRO A 117 7.33 15.77 11.54
CA PRO A 117 7.67 16.63 10.41
C PRO A 117 7.12 16.07 9.10
N LYS A 118 6.73 16.97 8.19
CA LYS A 118 6.33 16.59 6.82
C LYS A 118 7.56 16.14 6.03
N LEU A 119 7.36 15.17 5.15
CA LEU A 119 8.35 14.80 4.14
C LEU A 119 8.01 15.54 2.84
N GLU A 120 8.82 16.50 2.46
CA GLU A 120 8.53 17.35 1.29
C GLU A 120 8.46 16.55 -0.01
N GLY A 121 7.33 16.67 -0.72
CA GLY A 121 7.08 15.99 -1.99
C GLY A 121 6.83 14.49 -1.90
N LEU A 122 6.77 13.92 -0.71
CA LEU A 122 6.57 12.48 -0.49
C LEU A 122 5.36 12.19 0.39
N PRO A 123 4.60 11.12 0.10
CA PRO A 123 3.60 10.60 1.01
C PRO A 123 4.24 10.14 2.32
N ALA A 124 3.58 10.45 3.42
CA ALA A 124 3.99 10.01 4.74
C ALA A 124 2.82 10.01 5.72
N ALA A 125 2.91 9.22 6.77
CA ALA A 125 1.97 9.33 7.87
C ALA A 125 2.07 10.73 8.50
N TYR A 126 0.93 11.28 8.92
CA TYR A 126 0.84 12.62 9.51
C TYR A 126 0.20 12.58 10.90
N VAL A 127 0.18 13.71 11.57
CA VAL A 127 -0.55 13.93 12.83
C VAL A 127 -1.56 15.06 12.65
N GLU A 128 -2.70 14.95 13.32
CA GLU A 128 -3.72 16.03 13.40
C GLU A 128 -3.49 16.90 14.64
N ASP A 129 -2.89 16.31 15.69
CA ASP A 129 -2.44 17.01 16.91
C ASP A 129 -1.00 16.58 17.21
N GLU A 130 -0.11 17.53 17.53
CA GLU A 130 1.29 17.26 17.86
C GLU A 130 1.47 16.25 19.01
N LYS A 131 0.47 16.12 19.88
CA LYS A 131 0.48 15.17 21.02
C LYS A 131 0.29 13.71 20.61
N GLU A 132 -0.11 13.44 19.37
CA GLU A 132 -0.33 12.07 18.87
C GLU A 132 0.97 11.30 18.70
N ALA A 133 2.08 11.98 18.50
CA ALA A 133 3.38 11.37 18.25
C ALA A 133 4.53 12.20 18.81
N GLN A 134 5.69 11.57 18.93
CA GLN A 134 6.97 12.26 19.09
C GLN A 134 7.96 11.75 18.05
N THR A 135 8.80 12.65 17.54
CA THR A 135 9.84 12.34 16.57
C THR A 135 11.23 12.54 17.16
N LEU A 136 12.05 11.50 17.06
CA LEU A 136 13.48 11.54 17.30
C LEU A 136 14.19 11.69 15.96
N THR A 137 15.04 12.69 15.85
CA THR A 137 16.02 12.83 14.76
C THR A 137 17.40 12.56 15.31
N ILE A 138 18.09 11.56 14.76
CA ILE A 138 19.51 11.29 15.03
C ILE A 138 20.31 11.76 13.83
N THR A 139 21.27 12.65 14.05
CA THR A 139 22.21 13.08 13.01
C THR A 139 23.48 12.26 13.07
N LEU A 140 23.80 11.57 11.98
CA LEU A 140 25.11 10.98 11.72
C LEU A 140 25.88 11.87 10.76
N GLU A 141 27.22 11.87 10.84
CA GLU A 141 28.06 12.57 9.86
C GLU A 141 29.25 11.72 9.41
N ASP A 142 29.65 11.93 8.17
CA ASP A 142 30.97 11.54 7.67
C ASP A 142 31.83 12.80 7.58
N GLU A 143 32.82 12.92 8.47
CA GLU A 143 33.68 14.13 8.62
C GLU A 143 34.47 14.43 7.33
N LEU A 144 34.82 13.41 6.54
CA LEU A 144 35.65 13.59 5.35
C LEU A 144 34.85 14.19 4.19
N THR A 145 33.66 13.70 3.96
CA THR A 145 32.81 14.15 2.84
C THR A 145 31.95 15.36 3.22
N GLY A 146 31.68 15.55 4.51
CA GLY A 146 30.72 16.53 5.01
C GLY A 146 29.27 16.11 4.78
N LEU A 147 29.01 14.83 4.56
CA LEU A 147 27.65 14.30 4.46
C LEU A 147 27.04 14.12 5.86
N GLU A 148 25.82 14.58 6.01
CA GLU A 148 25.02 14.41 7.21
C GLU A 148 23.77 13.59 6.90
N TYR A 149 23.46 12.63 7.78
CA TYR A 149 22.29 11.74 7.69
C TYR A 149 21.41 11.96 8.91
N ASP A 150 20.22 12.51 8.71
CA ASP A 150 19.20 12.58 9.74
C ASP A 150 18.34 11.30 9.65
N LEU A 151 18.45 10.47 10.65
CA LEU A 151 17.59 9.30 10.82
C LEU A 151 16.36 9.74 11.63
N LEU A 152 15.17 9.70 11.01
CA LEU A 152 13.93 10.09 11.66
C LEU A 152 13.18 8.85 12.17
N TYR A 153 12.77 8.91 13.44
CA TYR A 153 11.97 7.89 14.13
C TYR A 153 10.75 8.58 14.73
N THR A 154 9.56 8.31 14.21
CA THR A 154 8.33 8.85 14.81
C THR A 154 7.55 7.73 15.50
N VAL A 155 7.24 7.89 16.77
CA VAL A 155 6.45 6.96 17.58
C VAL A 155 5.06 7.53 17.75
N TYR A 156 4.03 6.75 17.36
CA TYR A 156 2.64 7.09 17.60
C TYR A 156 2.19 6.61 19.00
N ARG A 157 1.41 7.43 19.70
CA ARG A 157 1.01 7.18 21.08
C ARG A 157 0.04 6.02 21.24
N ASP A 158 -0.99 6.02 20.42
CA ASP A 158 -2.13 5.12 20.58
C ASP A 158 -2.13 3.96 19.57
N VAL A 159 -1.40 4.10 18.46
CA VAL A 159 -1.23 3.05 17.44
C VAL A 159 0.13 2.38 17.60
N SER A 160 0.20 1.06 17.46
CA SER A 160 1.46 0.30 17.57
C SER A 160 2.35 0.46 16.34
N ILE A 161 2.67 1.71 15.98
CA ILE A 161 3.46 2.07 14.80
C ILE A 161 4.64 2.95 15.19
N ILE A 162 5.78 2.66 14.57
CA ILE A 162 6.94 3.55 14.46
C ILE A 162 7.20 3.79 12.98
N THR A 163 7.46 5.03 12.59
CA THR A 163 7.84 5.32 11.21
C THR A 163 9.32 5.65 11.08
N ARG A 164 9.92 5.31 9.95
CA ARG A 164 11.33 5.52 9.65
C ARG A 164 11.51 6.19 8.29
N SER A 165 12.35 7.20 8.24
CA SER A 165 12.88 7.80 7.02
C SER A 165 14.25 8.37 7.25
N VAL A 166 14.96 8.74 6.17
CA VAL A 166 16.31 9.31 6.23
C VAL A 166 16.37 10.56 5.37
N LYS A 167 16.98 11.61 5.88
CA LYS A 167 17.30 12.81 5.13
C LYS A 167 18.82 12.95 5.02
N VAL A 168 19.33 13.02 3.81
CA VAL A 168 20.77 13.19 3.55
C VAL A 168 21.03 14.62 3.13
N ARG A 169 21.95 15.30 3.83
CA ARG A 169 22.41 16.66 3.48
C ARG A 169 23.88 16.62 3.06
N ASN A 170 24.18 17.29 1.97
CA ASN A 170 25.56 17.49 1.56
C ASN A 170 26.07 18.85 2.09
N ALA A 171 26.61 18.87 3.31
CA ALA A 171 27.26 20.04 3.89
C ALA A 171 28.72 20.21 3.41
N GLY A 172 29.22 19.29 2.59
CA GLY A 172 30.54 19.33 1.98
C GLY A 172 30.63 20.33 0.83
N LYS A 173 31.76 20.31 0.14
CA LYS A 173 32.06 21.26 -0.96
C LYS A 173 31.90 20.67 -2.37
N GLN A 174 31.78 19.35 -2.45
CA GLN A 174 31.77 18.61 -3.72
C GLN A 174 30.45 17.89 -3.89
N SER A 175 30.01 17.72 -5.13
CA SER A 175 28.86 16.86 -5.44
C SER A 175 29.24 15.40 -5.23
N VAL A 176 28.28 14.61 -4.73
CA VAL A 176 28.39 13.15 -4.60
C VAL A 176 27.23 12.49 -5.34
N PHE A 177 27.32 11.17 -5.54
CA PHE A 177 26.22 10.39 -6.10
C PHE A 177 25.76 9.37 -5.06
N LEU A 178 24.49 9.48 -4.67
CA LEU A 178 23.84 8.46 -3.84
C LEU A 178 23.43 7.30 -4.77
N GLU A 179 24.11 6.18 -4.66
CA GLU A 179 23.83 4.99 -5.47
C GLU A 179 22.92 3.99 -4.73
N LYS A 180 22.84 4.12 -3.43
CA LYS A 180 21.86 3.50 -2.55
C LYS A 180 21.62 4.40 -1.34
N VAL A 181 20.38 4.53 -0.91
CA VAL A 181 19.99 5.21 0.32
C VAL A 181 18.70 4.57 0.86
N ALA A 182 18.84 3.80 1.92
CA ALA A 182 17.72 3.14 2.56
C ALA A 182 16.97 4.07 3.51
N SER A 183 15.69 3.81 3.67
CA SER A 183 14.84 4.47 4.67
C SER A 183 14.95 3.82 6.04
N LEU A 184 15.29 2.53 6.05
CA LEU A 184 15.41 1.69 7.25
C LEU A 184 16.54 0.68 7.09
N GLN A 185 17.35 0.53 8.14
CA GLN A 185 18.10 -0.67 8.48
C GLN A 185 17.65 -1.13 9.86
N LEU A 186 17.58 -2.46 10.06
CA LEU A 186 17.21 -3.06 11.34
C LEU A 186 17.81 -4.47 11.44
N ASP A 187 18.54 -4.72 12.52
CA ASP A 187 19.22 -5.98 12.76
C ASP A 187 18.57 -6.74 13.93
N PHE A 188 18.42 -8.05 13.76
CA PHE A 188 17.89 -8.93 14.80
C PHE A 188 18.93 -10.00 15.16
N VAL A 189 19.16 -10.16 16.46
CA VAL A 189 19.98 -11.25 17.00
C VAL A 189 19.07 -12.34 17.56
N ASP A 190 19.53 -13.59 17.54
CA ASP A 190 18.84 -14.73 18.15
C ASP A 190 17.38 -14.91 17.67
N LYS A 191 17.19 -14.80 16.34
CA LYS A 191 15.88 -14.95 15.68
C LYS A 191 15.96 -15.89 14.48
N ASP A 192 15.00 -16.81 14.39
CA ASP A 192 14.79 -17.67 13.24
C ASP A 192 13.43 -17.35 12.60
N PHE A 193 13.46 -16.54 11.56
CA PHE A 193 12.27 -16.00 10.94
C PHE A 193 11.79 -16.78 9.72
N ASP A 194 10.47 -16.70 9.49
CA ASP A 194 9.90 -16.77 8.15
C ASP A 194 9.68 -15.34 7.64
N SER A 195 9.91 -15.13 6.35
CA SER A 195 9.49 -13.93 5.63
C SER A 195 8.08 -14.15 5.05
N ILE A 196 7.23 -13.14 5.15
CA ILE A 196 5.90 -13.11 4.54
C ILE A 196 5.88 -11.92 3.58
N CYS A 197 5.64 -12.18 2.31
CA CYS A 197 5.53 -11.16 1.27
C CYS A 197 4.26 -11.36 0.41
N LEU A 198 3.97 -10.42 -0.45
CA LEU A 198 2.77 -10.40 -1.28
C LEU A 198 3.14 -10.29 -2.77
N PRO A 199 3.63 -11.39 -3.37
CA PRO A 199 3.85 -11.47 -4.81
C PRO A 199 2.52 -11.57 -5.56
N GLY A 200 2.60 -11.46 -6.89
CA GLY A 200 1.44 -11.64 -7.75
C GLY A 200 1.73 -11.34 -9.22
N ALA A 201 0.66 -11.10 -9.94
CA ALA A 201 0.67 -10.71 -11.35
C ALA A 201 -0.55 -9.81 -11.63
N HIS A 202 -0.63 -9.22 -12.81
CA HIS A 202 -1.85 -8.57 -13.28
C HIS A 202 -3.04 -9.55 -13.19
N ALA A 203 -4.14 -9.12 -12.63
CA ALA A 203 -5.35 -9.91 -12.37
C ALA A 203 -5.14 -11.14 -11.45
N ASN A 204 -4.05 -11.13 -10.68
CA ASN A 204 -3.71 -12.19 -9.71
C ASN A 204 -2.75 -11.63 -8.63
N GLU A 205 -3.13 -10.54 -7.99
CA GLU A 205 -2.29 -9.71 -7.13
C GLU A 205 -2.24 -10.23 -5.69
N ARG A 206 -1.16 -9.91 -4.99
CA ARG A 206 -0.97 -10.00 -3.54
C ARG A 206 -1.32 -11.37 -2.93
N HIS A 207 -0.80 -12.42 -3.51
CA HIS A 207 -0.82 -13.74 -2.87
C HIS A 207 0.05 -13.73 -1.61
N LEU A 208 -0.47 -14.29 -0.52
CA LEU A 208 0.35 -14.48 0.67
C LEU A 208 1.36 -15.59 0.42
N GLU A 209 2.64 -15.23 0.43
CA GLU A 209 3.75 -16.19 0.33
C GLU A 209 4.57 -16.15 1.62
N ARG A 210 4.80 -17.33 2.22
CA ARG A 210 5.58 -17.48 3.44
C ARG A 210 6.73 -18.44 3.19
N SER A 211 7.96 -17.99 3.46
CA SER A 211 9.17 -18.79 3.27
C SER A 211 10.19 -18.57 4.38
N SER A 212 10.98 -19.59 4.67
CA SER A 212 12.05 -19.47 5.68
C SER A 212 13.16 -18.55 5.23
N VAL A 213 13.61 -17.67 6.13
CA VAL A 213 14.80 -16.84 5.90
C VAL A 213 16.05 -17.75 5.93
N GLY A 214 16.69 -17.90 4.78
CA GLY A 214 17.92 -18.69 4.60
C GLY A 214 19.18 -17.83 4.62
N TYR A 215 20.34 -18.46 4.70
CA TYR A 215 21.63 -17.77 4.62
C TYR A 215 21.82 -17.01 3.31
N GLY A 216 22.45 -15.84 3.39
CA GLY A 216 22.64 -14.92 2.29
C GLY A 216 21.48 -13.94 2.15
N ILE A 217 21.41 -13.26 1.01
CA ILE A 217 20.49 -12.15 0.78
C ILE A 217 19.26 -12.61 0.00
N GLN A 218 18.08 -12.36 0.56
CA GLN A 218 16.79 -12.46 -0.13
C GLN A 218 16.31 -11.05 -0.44
N LYS A 219 16.05 -10.73 -1.71
CA LYS A 219 15.60 -9.40 -2.14
C LYS A 219 14.20 -9.47 -2.73
N PHE A 220 13.28 -8.72 -2.16
CA PHE A 220 11.90 -8.54 -2.62
C PHE A 220 11.74 -7.11 -3.11
N GLY A 221 11.12 -6.90 -4.27
CA GLY A 221 10.96 -5.52 -4.74
C GLY A 221 10.51 -5.40 -6.18
N SER A 222 10.51 -4.16 -6.68
CA SER A 222 10.14 -3.82 -8.05
C SER A 222 11.23 -2.98 -8.71
N ILE A 223 11.43 -3.22 -10.00
CA ILE A 223 12.27 -2.42 -10.91
C ILE A 223 11.46 -1.91 -12.11
N ARG A 224 10.13 -1.87 -11.98
CA ARG A 224 9.17 -1.59 -13.08
C ARG A 224 8.75 -0.12 -13.17
N GLY A 225 9.34 0.74 -12.35
CA GLY A 225 8.95 2.15 -12.24
C GLY A 225 7.71 2.38 -11.38
N THR A 226 7.08 1.30 -10.91
CA THR A 226 5.92 1.29 -10.01
C THR A 226 6.13 0.31 -8.86
N SER A 227 5.29 0.40 -7.81
CA SER A 227 5.27 -0.61 -6.74
C SER A 227 4.90 -2.00 -7.26
N SER A 228 4.09 -2.11 -8.30
CA SER A 228 3.80 -3.25 -9.19
C SER A 228 2.87 -4.34 -8.64
N HIS A 229 2.26 -5.07 -9.58
CA HIS A 229 1.48 -6.28 -9.28
C HIS A 229 2.37 -7.43 -8.78
N GLN A 230 3.64 -7.45 -9.22
CA GLN A 230 4.53 -8.60 -9.06
C GLN A 230 5.11 -8.72 -7.65
N MET A 231 5.25 -7.61 -6.95
CA MET A 231 5.70 -7.59 -5.56
C MET A 231 5.17 -6.33 -4.86
N ASN A 232 4.29 -6.50 -3.89
CA ASN A 232 3.77 -5.38 -3.10
C ASN A 232 4.88 -4.83 -2.16
N PRO A 233 4.93 -3.52 -1.88
CA PRO A 233 5.92 -2.93 -0.99
C PRO A 233 5.61 -3.20 0.50
N PHE A 234 5.56 -4.49 0.84
CA PHE A 234 5.32 -5.02 2.17
C PHE A 234 6.18 -6.25 2.44
N LEU A 235 6.66 -6.36 3.67
CA LEU A 235 7.32 -7.54 4.21
C LEU A 235 6.93 -7.71 5.68
N ALA A 236 6.74 -8.95 6.13
CA ALA A 236 6.76 -9.27 7.54
C ALA A 236 7.80 -10.35 7.85
N LEU A 237 8.42 -10.24 9.02
CA LEU A 237 9.27 -11.26 9.61
C LEU A 237 8.53 -11.88 10.79
N ALA A 238 8.22 -13.16 10.72
CA ALA A 238 7.42 -13.87 11.69
C ALA A 238 8.18 -15.03 12.33
N ASP A 239 7.97 -15.27 13.61
CA ASP A 239 8.45 -16.50 14.24
C ASP A 239 7.79 -17.72 13.55
N LYS A 240 8.48 -18.86 13.47
CA LYS A 240 8.05 -20.07 12.73
C LYS A 240 6.64 -20.58 13.06
N LYS A 241 6.15 -20.32 14.27
CA LYS A 241 4.84 -20.76 14.76
C LYS A 241 3.78 -19.66 14.76
N THR A 242 4.09 -18.49 14.23
CA THR A 242 3.12 -17.39 14.15
C THR A 242 2.01 -17.74 13.18
N ASP A 243 0.77 -17.54 13.62
CA ASP A 243 -0.45 -17.68 12.83
C ASP A 243 -1.27 -16.38 12.85
N GLU A 244 -2.54 -16.43 12.45
CA GLU A 244 -3.43 -15.26 12.43
C GLU A 244 -3.70 -14.67 13.83
N PHE A 245 -3.61 -15.46 14.91
CA PHE A 245 -4.04 -15.10 16.26
C PHE A 245 -2.96 -15.18 17.32
N SER A 246 -1.84 -15.77 17.01
CA SER A 246 -0.75 -16.00 17.98
C SER A 246 0.64 -15.89 17.37
N GLY A 247 1.65 -15.65 18.21
CA GLY A 247 3.06 -15.56 17.83
C GLY A 247 3.53 -14.16 17.51
N ASN A 248 4.87 -14.01 17.42
CA ASN A 248 5.51 -12.72 17.16
C ASN A 248 5.63 -12.47 15.66
N VAL A 249 5.32 -11.24 15.27
CA VAL A 249 5.51 -10.76 13.90
C VAL A 249 5.91 -9.30 13.89
N TYR A 250 6.85 -8.98 13.00
CA TYR A 250 7.34 -7.64 12.70
C TYR A 250 6.90 -7.29 11.27
N GLY A 251 6.06 -6.29 11.11
CA GLY A 251 5.52 -5.87 9.82
C GLY A 251 6.15 -4.56 9.34
N PHE A 252 6.40 -4.47 8.03
CA PHE A 252 7.01 -3.32 7.37
C PHE A 252 6.25 -3.00 6.09
N ALA A 253 5.71 -1.78 5.98
CA ALA A 253 5.06 -1.28 4.78
C ALA A 253 5.78 -0.02 4.31
N PHE A 254 6.06 0.09 3.01
CA PHE A 254 6.79 1.20 2.44
C PHE A 254 5.84 2.17 1.73
N ALA A 255 5.78 3.42 2.19
CA ALA A 255 4.91 4.44 1.62
C ALA A 255 5.51 5.06 0.35
N TYR A 256 5.67 4.22 -0.68
CA TYR A 256 6.27 4.61 -1.94
C TYR A 256 5.70 3.81 -3.11
N SER A 257 5.34 4.51 -4.19
CA SER A 257 4.67 3.90 -5.35
C SER A 257 5.63 3.57 -6.52
N GLY A 258 6.94 3.74 -6.32
CA GLY A 258 8.00 3.48 -7.32
C GLY A 258 8.79 2.20 -7.08
N ASN A 259 9.98 2.14 -7.68
CA ASN A 259 10.91 1.04 -7.49
C ASN A 259 11.35 0.94 -6.03
N HIS A 260 11.13 -0.21 -5.41
CA HIS A 260 11.41 -0.45 -4.00
C HIS A 260 12.18 -1.75 -3.79
N SER A 261 12.87 -1.88 -2.67
CA SER A 261 13.48 -3.13 -2.24
C SER A 261 13.39 -3.34 -0.74
N PHE A 262 13.20 -4.61 -0.38
CA PHE A 262 13.33 -5.18 0.95
C PHE A 262 14.41 -6.24 0.84
N GLU A 263 15.53 -6.06 1.52
CA GLU A 263 16.66 -6.97 1.51
C GLU A 263 16.78 -7.59 2.89
N VAL A 264 16.59 -8.92 2.96
CA VAL A 264 16.72 -9.70 4.20
C VAL A 264 17.95 -10.57 4.06
N GLU A 265 18.93 -10.36 4.90
CA GLU A 265 20.17 -11.10 4.92
C GLU A 265 20.28 -11.90 6.22
N LYS A 266 20.51 -13.20 6.12
CA LYS A 266 20.93 -14.03 7.26
C LYS A 266 22.42 -14.27 7.16
N ASP A 267 23.16 -13.84 8.18
CA ASP A 267 24.62 -13.91 8.22
C ASP A 267 25.14 -15.23 8.80
N GLN A 268 26.47 -15.37 8.83
CA GLN A 268 27.20 -16.53 9.36
C GLN A 268 27.07 -16.71 10.88
N LEU A 269 26.48 -15.74 11.59
CA LEU A 269 26.25 -15.76 13.04
C LEU A 269 24.76 -15.92 13.39
N ASP A 270 23.94 -16.30 12.40
CA ASP A 270 22.49 -16.44 12.52
C ASP A 270 21.76 -15.12 12.87
N GLN A 271 22.38 -13.95 12.62
CA GLN A 271 21.70 -12.67 12.72
C GLN A 271 20.88 -12.41 11.45
N THR A 272 19.77 -11.73 11.60
CA THR A 272 18.95 -11.27 10.47
C THR A 272 19.10 -9.77 10.31
N HIS A 273 19.54 -9.34 9.15
CA HIS A 273 19.75 -7.96 8.75
C HIS A 273 18.69 -7.56 7.72
N LEU A 274 17.98 -6.47 7.95
CA LEU A 274 16.91 -5.97 7.09
C LEU A 274 17.23 -4.56 6.61
N VAL A 275 17.17 -4.35 5.29
CA VAL A 275 17.30 -3.02 4.65
C VAL A 275 16.10 -2.77 3.77
N ILE A 276 15.45 -1.61 3.93
CA ILE A 276 14.27 -1.21 3.15
C ILE A 276 14.47 0.18 2.56
N GLY A 277 14.20 0.35 1.28
CA GLY A 277 14.29 1.65 0.63
C GLY A 277 13.96 1.65 -0.85
N ILE A 278 14.30 2.74 -1.53
CA ILE A 278 14.27 2.82 -2.99
C ILE A 278 15.21 1.74 -3.55
N ASN A 279 14.74 1.02 -4.57
CA ASN A 279 15.56 0.00 -5.22
C ASN A 279 16.76 0.65 -5.90
N ASP A 280 17.95 0.11 -5.66
CA ASP A 280 19.21 0.58 -6.22
C ASP A 280 19.36 0.29 -7.73
N TYR A 281 18.44 -0.47 -8.33
CA TYR A 281 18.42 -0.70 -9.76
C TYR A 281 18.30 0.61 -10.55
N ASN A 282 19.35 0.91 -11.31
CA ASN A 282 19.43 2.12 -12.14
C ASN A 282 19.22 3.44 -11.38
N PHE A 283 19.50 3.42 -10.06
CA PHE A 283 19.41 4.58 -9.19
C PHE A 283 20.80 5.20 -8.98
N SER A 284 20.91 6.49 -9.26
CA SER A 284 22.09 7.29 -8.97
C SER A 284 21.66 8.75 -8.86
N TRP A 285 21.52 9.25 -7.63
CA TRP A 285 21.08 10.60 -7.36
C TRP A 285 22.27 11.52 -7.13
N LYS A 286 22.47 12.50 -8.00
CA LYS A 286 23.50 13.52 -7.83
C LYS A 286 23.09 14.52 -6.74
N LEU A 287 23.79 14.49 -5.62
CA LEU A 287 23.58 15.40 -4.50
C LEU A 287 24.66 16.50 -4.53
N ASP A 288 24.28 17.66 -5.05
CA ASP A 288 25.18 18.81 -5.12
C ASP A 288 25.49 19.38 -3.73
N ALA A 289 26.60 20.09 -3.60
CA ALA A 289 26.95 20.80 -2.37
C ALA A 289 25.82 21.75 -1.93
N GLY A 290 25.42 21.67 -0.67
CA GLY A 290 24.30 22.42 -0.09
C GLY A 290 22.91 21.86 -0.39
N SER A 291 22.81 20.71 -1.12
CA SER A 291 21.54 20.07 -1.44
C SER A 291 21.16 18.99 -0.44
N GLU A 292 19.89 18.59 -0.46
CA GLU A 292 19.31 17.56 0.40
C GLU A 292 18.60 16.49 -0.44
N PHE A 293 18.53 15.27 0.10
CA PHE A 293 17.72 14.16 -0.42
C PHE A 293 16.90 13.55 0.71
N GLN A 294 15.59 13.37 0.50
CA GLN A 294 14.68 12.75 1.45
C GLN A 294 14.26 11.38 0.92
N THR A 295 14.39 10.34 1.75
CA THR A 295 13.87 9.02 1.43
C THR A 295 12.37 8.93 1.74
N PRO A 296 11.62 8.06 1.03
CA PRO A 296 10.26 7.71 1.43
C PRO A 296 10.20 7.04 2.81
N GLU A 297 9.01 6.98 3.39
CA GLU A 297 8.78 6.48 4.74
C GLU A 297 8.48 4.98 4.81
N VAL A 298 9.03 4.30 5.81
CA VAL A 298 8.65 2.94 6.22
C VAL A 298 7.74 3.03 7.45
N LEU A 299 6.58 2.38 7.39
CA LEU A 299 5.72 2.12 8.53
C LEU A 299 6.11 0.77 9.11
N MET A 300 6.40 0.70 10.42
CA MET A 300 6.79 -0.54 11.07
C MET A 300 5.98 -0.81 12.32
N THR A 301 5.64 -2.08 12.55
CA THR A 301 4.85 -2.55 13.68
C THR A 301 5.37 -3.86 14.23
N TYR A 302 4.98 -4.16 15.47
CA TYR A 302 5.19 -5.45 16.10
C TYR A 302 3.89 -5.94 16.76
N SER A 303 3.63 -7.23 16.66
CA SER A 303 2.55 -7.92 17.38
C SER A 303 3.04 -9.23 18.00
N ASP A 304 2.64 -9.51 19.23
CA ASP A 304 2.75 -10.82 19.89
C ASP A 304 1.44 -11.63 19.82
N LYS A 305 0.46 -11.14 19.04
CA LYS A 305 -0.88 -11.72 18.87
C LYS A 305 -1.18 -12.06 17.41
N GLY A 306 -0.17 -12.50 16.67
CA GLY A 306 -0.29 -12.96 15.31
C GLY A 306 -0.56 -11.89 14.26
N LEU A 307 -0.88 -12.36 13.04
CA LEU A 307 -0.99 -11.54 11.83
C LEU A 307 -2.21 -10.59 11.86
N ASN A 308 -3.35 -11.01 12.43
CA ASN A 308 -4.52 -10.13 12.50
C ASN A 308 -4.24 -8.86 13.29
N LYS A 309 -3.52 -8.98 14.42
CA LYS A 309 -3.21 -7.78 15.24
C LYS A 309 -2.18 -6.87 14.56
N MET A 310 -1.21 -7.45 13.84
CA MET A 310 -0.31 -6.69 12.96
C MET A 310 -1.11 -5.92 11.90
N SER A 311 -2.02 -6.61 11.20
CA SER A 311 -2.88 -6.00 10.17
C SER A 311 -3.73 -4.86 10.72
N GLN A 312 -4.32 -5.02 11.89
CA GLN A 312 -5.14 -3.98 12.52
C GLN A 312 -4.33 -2.70 12.81
N ALA A 313 -3.05 -2.82 13.20
CA ALA A 313 -2.19 -1.66 13.38
C ALA A 313 -1.93 -0.92 12.05
N PHE A 314 -1.71 -1.65 10.96
CA PHE A 314 -1.59 -1.05 9.63
C PHE A 314 -2.91 -0.45 9.13
N HIS A 315 -4.04 -1.15 9.32
CA HIS A 315 -5.36 -0.63 8.94
C HIS A 315 -5.65 0.69 9.63
N GLU A 316 -5.35 0.79 10.91
CA GLU A 316 -5.56 1.99 11.70
C GLU A 316 -4.68 3.14 11.20
N ILE A 317 -3.37 2.97 11.10
CA ILE A 317 -2.47 4.06 10.69
C ILE A 317 -2.72 4.50 9.24
N ILE A 318 -2.98 3.57 8.33
CA ILE A 318 -3.22 3.90 6.92
C ILE A 318 -4.55 4.66 6.79
N ARG A 319 -5.62 4.19 7.42
CA ARG A 319 -6.92 4.86 7.38
C ARG A 319 -6.88 6.22 8.05
N GLU A 320 -6.26 6.32 9.24
CA GLU A 320 -6.34 7.51 10.06
C GLU A 320 -5.27 8.56 9.78
N ARG A 321 -4.05 8.12 9.34
CA ARG A 321 -2.87 9.00 9.26
C ARG A 321 -2.08 8.90 7.94
N ILE A 322 -2.58 8.14 6.95
CA ILE A 322 -2.10 8.21 5.56
C ILE A 322 -3.18 8.83 4.69
N VAL A 323 -4.39 8.28 4.67
CA VAL A 323 -5.52 8.84 3.91
C VAL A 323 -5.87 10.22 4.46
N ARG A 324 -5.84 11.27 3.61
CA ARG A 324 -5.98 12.67 4.02
C ARG A 324 -7.36 13.28 3.76
N SER A 325 -8.10 12.74 2.81
CA SER A 325 -9.32 13.39 2.33
C SER A 325 -10.49 13.26 3.32
N LYS A 326 -11.53 14.07 3.13
CA LYS A 326 -12.80 13.95 3.87
C LYS A 326 -13.43 12.57 3.74
N PHE A 327 -13.05 11.83 2.69
CA PHE A 327 -13.54 10.47 2.45
C PHE A 327 -12.93 9.43 3.39
N LYS A 328 -11.97 9.78 4.22
CA LYS A 328 -11.40 8.91 5.26
C LYS A 328 -12.47 8.19 6.09
N HIS A 329 -13.56 8.90 6.44
CA HIS A 329 -14.69 8.38 7.23
C HIS A 329 -16.05 8.46 6.52
N ALA A 330 -16.07 8.85 5.26
CA ALA A 330 -17.32 8.94 4.50
C ALA A 330 -17.69 7.57 3.92
N ASP A 331 -18.96 7.21 4.00
CA ASP A 331 -19.51 6.03 3.35
C ASP A 331 -19.18 6.04 1.86
N ARG A 332 -18.57 4.97 1.35
CA ARG A 332 -18.32 4.83 -0.09
C ARG A 332 -19.62 4.51 -0.80
N PRO A 333 -19.96 5.22 -1.90
CA PRO A 333 -21.18 4.94 -2.65
C PRO A 333 -21.10 3.58 -3.36
N ILE A 334 -22.25 2.89 -3.45
CA ILE A 334 -22.40 1.70 -4.28
C ILE A 334 -22.41 2.15 -5.74
N LEU A 335 -21.46 1.68 -6.53
CA LEU A 335 -21.31 2.11 -7.92
C LEU A 335 -21.67 1.02 -8.94
N VAL A 336 -21.94 1.42 -10.16
CA VAL A 336 -21.82 0.59 -11.36
C VAL A 336 -20.81 1.23 -12.32
N ASN A 337 -19.87 0.43 -12.81
CA ASN A 337 -18.89 0.80 -13.82
C ASN A 337 -19.31 0.17 -15.17
N ASN A 338 -19.25 0.94 -16.28
CA ASN A 338 -19.70 0.45 -17.58
C ASN A 338 -18.66 -0.39 -18.33
N TRP A 339 -17.42 -0.53 -17.85
CA TRP A 339 -16.36 -1.17 -18.64
C TRP A 339 -16.73 -2.56 -19.13
N GLU A 340 -17.00 -3.51 -18.23
CA GLU A 340 -17.42 -4.87 -18.64
C GLU A 340 -18.82 -4.93 -19.29
N ALA A 341 -19.61 -3.86 -19.20
CA ALA A 341 -20.92 -3.79 -19.85
C ALA A 341 -20.84 -3.41 -21.33
N THR A 342 -19.92 -2.52 -21.70
CA THR A 342 -19.91 -1.90 -23.03
C THR A 342 -18.54 -1.91 -23.71
N TYR A 343 -17.44 -1.99 -22.96
CA TYR A 343 -16.11 -1.64 -23.43
C TYR A 343 -16.14 -0.29 -24.17
N PHE A 344 -15.57 -0.20 -25.38
CA PHE A 344 -15.57 1.04 -26.19
C PHE A 344 -16.89 1.26 -26.98
N ASP A 345 -17.77 0.26 -27.08
CA ASP A 345 -19.03 0.33 -27.84
C ASP A 345 -20.15 0.98 -27.00
N PHE A 346 -20.10 2.29 -26.89
CA PHE A 346 -21.14 3.07 -26.25
C PHE A 346 -21.32 4.46 -26.87
N ASN A 347 -22.49 5.04 -26.62
CA ASN A 347 -22.84 6.42 -26.79
C ASN A 347 -23.71 6.89 -25.62
N GLU A 348 -24.05 8.17 -25.58
CA GLU A 348 -24.82 8.76 -24.48
C GLU A 348 -26.16 8.02 -24.26
N GLU A 349 -26.90 7.68 -25.33
CA GLU A 349 -28.19 7.02 -25.22
C GLU A 349 -28.10 5.62 -24.61
N LYS A 350 -27.10 4.84 -24.99
CA LYS A 350 -26.85 3.51 -24.41
C LYS A 350 -26.48 3.62 -22.92
N LEU A 351 -25.68 4.60 -22.55
CA LEU A 351 -25.29 4.82 -21.15
C LEU A 351 -26.49 5.25 -20.29
N LYS A 352 -27.39 6.09 -20.81
CA LYS A 352 -28.63 6.51 -20.12
C LYS A 352 -29.48 5.29 -19.72
N THR A 353 -29.55 4.25 -20.57
CA THR A 353 -30.30 3.03 -20.22
C THR A 353 -29.70 2.31 -19.00
N ILE A 354 -28.38 2.30 -18.87
CA ILE A 354 -27.68 1.71 -17.71
C ILE A 354 -27.92 2.59 -16.46
N VAL A 355 -27.87 3.89 -16.60
CA VAL A 355 -28.14 4.87 -15.50
C VAL A 355 -29.57 4.70 -14.96
N ASP A 356 -30.56 4.58 -15.85
CA ASP A 356 -31.96 4.38 -15.48
C ASP A 356 -32.16 3.07 -14.71
N GLU A 357 -31.50 2.00 -15.17
CA GLU A 357 -31.57 0.71 -14.49
C GLU A 357 -30.85 0.77 -13.12
N ALA A 358 -29.68 1.42 -13.05
CA ALA A 358 -28.95 1.61 -11.80
C ALA A 358 -29.77 2.36 -10.73
N LYS A 359 -30.50 3.40 -11.13
CA LYS A 359 -31.47 4.10 -10.27
C LYS A 359 -32.55 3.16 -9.74
N ASN A 360 -33.17 2.37 -10.63
CA ASN A 360 -34.24 1.44 -10.28
C ASN A 360 -33.78 0.35 -9.29
N LEU A 361 -32.49 0.02 -9.31
CA LEU A 361 -31.85 -0.98 -8.46
C LEU A 361 -31.31 -0.40 -7.15
N GLY A 362 -31.36 0.94 -6.96
CA GLY A 362 -30.92 1.62 -5.77
C GLY A 362 -29.40 1.85 -5.67
N ILE A 363 -28.67 1.69 -6.79
CA ILE A 363 -27.25 2.02 -6.95
C ILE A 363 -27.08 3.54 -6.82
N GLU A 364 -25.95 3.97 -6.28
CA GLU A 364 -25.73 5.37 -5.85
C GLU A 364 -24.82 6.18 -6.78
N MET A 365 -24.05 5.51 -7.67
CA MET A 365 -23.12 6.17 -8.56
C MET A 365 -22.96 5.41 -9.88
N PHE A 366 -22.89 6.16 -10.98
CA PHE A 366 -22.51 5.65 -12.29
C PHE A 366 -21.09 6.11 -12.63
N VAL A 367 -20.20 5.19 -13.03
CA VAL A 367 -18.83 5.48 -13.43
C VAL A 367 -18.64 5.19 -14.92
N LEU A 368 -18.29 6.23 -15.68
CA LEU A 368 -17.91 6.15 -17.09
C LEU A 368 -16.42 5.84 -17.20
N ASP A 369 -16.12 4.62 -17.64
CA ASP A 369 -14.76 4.12 -17.85
C ASP A 369 -14.15 4.57 -19.18
N ASP A 370 -13.08 3.95 -19.68
CA ASP A 370 -12.29 4.32 -20.87
C ASP A 370 -13.18 4.48 -22.14
N GLY A 371 -12.78 5.44 -23.00
CA GLY A 371 -13.39 5.66 -24.32
C GLY A 371 -14.27 6.91 -24.48
N TRP A 372 -14.30 7.82 -23.49
CA TRP A 372 -15.12 9.05 -23.55
C TRP A 372 -14.43 10.26 -24.19
N PHE A 373 -13.10 10.19 -24.43
CA PHE A 373 -12.24 11.31 -24.79
C PHE A 373 -11.60 11.16 -26.18
N GLY A 374 -11.10 12.28 -26.76
CA GLY A 374 -10.40 12.32 -28.04
C GLY A 374 -11.23 11.76 -29.18
N HIS A 375 -10.75 10.66 -29.77
CA HIS A 375 -11.46 9.83 -30.78
C HIS A 375 -11.32 8.34 -30.45
N ARG A 376 -11.32 8.00 -29.15
CA ARG A 376 -11.01 6.70 -28.58
C ARG A 376 -12.15 5.69 -28.77
N ASP A 377 -12.10 4.97 -29.89
CA ASP A 377 -12.99 3.84 -30.21
C ASP A 377 -12.34 2.47 -29.93
N ASP A 378 -11.04 2.49 -29.58
CA ASP A 378 -10.22 1.33 -29.19
C ASP A 378 -9.01 1.81 -28.33
N ASP A 379 -8.10 0.90 -27.96
CA ASP A 379 -6.94 1.20 -27.12
C ASP A 379 -5.70 1.73 -27.88
N ASN A 380 -5.83 2.08 -29.18
CA ASN A 380 -4.68 2.49 -30.03
C ASN A 380 -4.47 4.00 -30.08
N SER A 381 -5.40 4.81 -29.60
CA SER A 381 -5.39 6.27 -29.84
C SER A 381 -5.70 7.09 -28.60
N SER A 382 -5.49 8.39 -28.70
CA SER A 382 -6.04 9.48 -27.89
C SER A 382 -5.53 9.60 -26.45
N LEU A 383 -4.73 8.68 -25.90
CA LEU A 383 -4.13 8.92 -24.59
C LEU A 383 -3.26 10.19 -24.63
N GLY A 384 -3.47 11.09 -23.66
CA GLY A 384 -2.90 12.43 -23.62
C GLY A 384 -3.86 13.54 -24.03
N ASP A 385 -4.93 13.21 -24.77
CA ASP A 385 -5.94 14.17 -25.25
C ASP A 385 -7.19 14.13 -24.37
N TRP A 386 -7.16 14.74 -23.22
CA TRP A 386 -8.31 14.76 -22.29
C TRP A 386 -9.35 15.77 -22.74
N THR A 387 -9.96 15.50 -23.91
CA THR A 387 -11.00 16.30 -24.53
C THR A 387 -12.21 15.44 -24.87
N ILE A 388 -13.42 16.00 -24.77
CA ILE A 388 -14.66 15.22 -24.91
C ILE A 388 -14.80 14.67 -26.34
N TYR A 389 -15.08 13.38 -26.46
CA TYR A 389 -15.36 12.73 -27.72
C TYR A 389 -16.77 13.08 -28.23
N LYS A 390 -16.85 14.10 -29.10
CA LYS A 390 -18.12 14.67 -29.60
C LYS A 390 -19.01 13.66 -30.35
N LYS A 391 -18.43 12.61 -30.94
CA LYS A 391 -19.21 11.53 -31.59
C LYS A 391 -20.06 10.75 -30.57
N LYS A 392 -19.54 10.53 -29.38
CA LYS A 392 -20.22 9.81 -28.29
C LYS A 392 -21.08 10.74 -27.41
N PHE A 393 -20.62 11.98 -27.24
CA PHE A 393 -21.27 13.02 -26.42
C PHE A 393 -21.47 14.31 -27.22
N PRO A 394 -22.46 14.37 -28.16
CA PRO A 394 -22.63 15.52 -29.05
C PRO A 394 -22.94 16.83 -28.30
N LEU A 395 -23.63 16.74 -27.16
CA LEU A 395 -24.01 17.89 -26.32
C LEU A 395 -22.98 18.21 -25.21
N GLY A 396 -21.88 17.47 -25.16
CA GLY A 396 -20.86 17.60 -24.14
C GLY A 396 -21.05 16.67 -22.93
N LEU A 397 -19.97 16.50 -22.16
CA LEU A 397 -19.98 15.62 -21.00
C LEU A 397 -20.87 16.15 -19.86
N GLY A 398 -20.91 17.48 -19.69
CA GLY A 398 -21.77 18.13 -18.69
C GLY A 398 -23.25 17.77 -18.86
N HIS A 399 -23.74 17.73 -20.12
CA HIS A 399 -25.12 17.32 -20.41
C HIS A 399 -25.43 15.88 -19.92
N PHE A 400 -24.47 14.95 -20.10
CA PHE A 400 -24.65 13.58 -19.62
C PHE A 400 -24.53 13.51 -18.07
N ALA A 401 -23.59 14.25 -17.49
CA ALA A 401 -23.45 14.34 -16.03
C ALA A 401 -24.71 14.90 -15.36
N ASP A 402 -25.30 15.95 -15.93
CA ASP A 402 -26.57 16.53 -15.45
C ASP A 402 -27.68 15.48 -15.48
N TYR A 403 -27.78 14.68 -16.56
CA TYR A 403 -28.74 13.58 -16.64
C TYR A 403 -28.53 12.55 -15.50
N VAL A 404 -27.28 12.14 -15.23
CA VAL A 404 -26.97 11.21 -14.14
C VAL A 404 -27.40 11.78 -12.79
N HIS A 405 -27.10 13.06 -12.53
CA HIS A 405 -27.49 13.76 -11.30
C HIS A 405 -29.02 13.92 -11.17
N GLU A 406 -29.73 14.19 -12.25
CA GLU A 406 -31.19 14.24 -12.28
C GLU A 406 -31.83 12.89 -11.92
N GLN A 407 -31.15 11.77 -12.21
CA GLN A 407 -31.58 10.45 -11.74
C GLN A 407 -31.26 10.20 -10.26
N GLY A 408 -30.58 11.12 -9.59
CA GLY A 408 -30.19 11.02 -8.17
C GLY A 408 -28.92 10.21 -7.92
N LEU A 409 -28.14 9.90 -8.98
CA LEU A 409 -26.85 9.21 -8.89
C LEU A 409 -25.70 10.23 -8.91
N LYS A 410 -24.57 9.84 -8.33
CA LYS A 410 -23.30 10.52 -8.53
C LYS A 410 -22.69 10.13 -9.87
N PHE A 411 -21.84 11.00 -10.43
CA PHE A 411 -21.16 10.77 -11.69
C PHE A 411 -19.65 10.59 -11.49
N GLY A 412 -19.10 9.47 -11.98
CA GLY A 412 -17.67 9.17 -11.96
C GLY A 412 -17.06 9.09 -13.35
N LEU A 413 -15.75 9.34 -13.44
CA LEU A 413 -15.01 9.39 -14.70
C LEU A 413 -13.64 8.75 -14.57
N TRP A 414 -13.23 8.00 -15.59
CA TRP A 414 -11.92 7.35 -15.70
C TRP A 414 -10.89 8.25 -16.40
N PHE A 415 -9.64 8.20 -15.93
CA PHE A 415 -8.48 8.82 -16.56
C PHE A 415 -7.27 7.88 -16.50
N GLU A 416 -6.39 7.95 -17.51
CA GLU A 416 -5.06 7.34 -17.53
C GLU A 416 -4.01 8.40 -17.90
N PRO A 417 -3.72 9.35 -16.98
CA PRO A 417 -3.03 10.59 -17.35
C PRO A 417 -1.52 10.46 -17.54
N GLU A 418 -0.94 9.33 -17.18
CA GLU A 418 0.51 9.10 -17.24
C GLU A 418 0.96 8.54 -18.61
N MET A 419 0.01 8.28 -19.52
CA MET A 419 0.25 7.61 -20.79
C MET A 419 -0.04 8.53 -21.97
N ILE A 420 0.59 8.21 -23.12
CA ILE A 420 0.41 8.91 -24.39
C ILE A 420 0.32 7.91 -25.54
N SER A 421 -0.54 8.20 -26.53
CA SER A 421 -0.61 7.47 -27.80
C SER A 421 0.13 8.23 -28.89
N TYR A 422 0.74 7.53 -29.85
CA TYR A 422 1.26 8.17 -31.06
C TYR A 422 0.15 8.86 -31.87
N ASP A 423 -1.03 8.26 -31.90
CA ASP A 423 -2.22 8.88 -32.46
C ASP A 423 -2.95 9.69 -31.38
N SER A 424 -2.34 10.82 -31.00
CA SER A 424 -2.91 11.85 -30.13
C SER A 424 -2.47 13.23 -30.64
N GLU A 425 -3.27 14.23 -30.37
CA GLU A 425 -2.92 15.64 -30.68
C GLU A 425 -1.77 16.11 -29.78
N LEU A 426 -1.71 15.61 -28.54
CA LEU A 426 -0.61 15.91 -27.62
C LEU A 426 0.73 15.44 -28.19
N TYR A 427 0.82 14.20 -28.68
CA TYR A 427 2.06 13.70 -29.28
C TYR A 427 2.46 14.47 -30.56
N LYS A 428 1.49 14.80 -31.42
CA LYS A 428 1.75 15.59 -32.64
C LYS A 428 2.33 16.96 -32.32
N LYS A 429 1.86 17.58 -31.23
CA LYS A 429 2.28 18.91 -30.78
C LYS A 429 3.58 18.87 -29.94
N HIS A 430 3.74 17.86 -29.11
CA HIS A 430 4.82 17.72 -28.13
C HIS A 430 5.40 16.30 -28.11
N PRO A 431 6.09 15.87 -29.20
CA PRO A 431 6.69 14.54 -29.24
C PRO A 431 7.77 14.34 -28.17
N GLU A 432 8.38 15.42 -27.66
CA GLU A 432 9.36 15.42 -26.58
C GLU A 432 8.78 15.06 -25.20
N TYR A 433 7.45 15.04 -25.05
CA TYR A 433 6.80 14.62 -23.80
C TYR A 433 6.81 13.12 -23.62
N LEU A 434 7.03 12.36 -24.68
CA LEU A 434 7.14 10.90 -24.61
C LEU A 434 8.51 10.51 -24.04
N MET A 435 8.51 9.69 -22.97
CA MET A 435 9.73 9.15 -22.37
C MET A 435 10.39 8.13 -23.30
N HIS A 436 11.60 8.41 -23.78
CA HIS A 436 12.37 7.50 -24.63
C HIS A 436 13.84 7.90 -24.74
N VAL A 437 14.68 6.95 -25.11
CA VAL A 437 16.09 7.21 -25.43
C VAL A 437 16.21 7.77 -26.85
N PRO A 438 16.79 8.99 -27.04
CA PRO A 438 16.97 9.56 -28.36
C PRO A 438 17.70 8.63 -29.32
N GLY A 439 17.19 8.49 -30.55
CA GLY A 439 17.74 7.60 -31.58
C GLY A 439 17.29 6.14 -31.47
N ARG A 440 16.55 5.76 -30.45
CA ARG A 440 15.88 4.47 -30.34
C ARG A 440 14.39 4.61 -30.59
N LYS A 441 13.81 3.60 -31.22
CA LYS A 441 12.36 3.49 -31.35
C LYS A 441 11.80 3.08 -30.00
N PRO A 442 10.85 3.83 -29.42
CA PRO A 442 10.28 3.46 -28.12
C PRO A 442 9.53 2.14 -28.18
N SER A 443 9.54 1.41 -27.07
CA SER A 443 8.84 0.13 -26.92
C SER A 443 7.39 0.38 -26.53
N PRO A 444 6.39 -0.07 -27.32
CA PRO A 444 5.00 -0.02 -26.89
C PRO A 444 4.69 -1.12 -25.87
N SER A 445 3.77 -0.86 -24.98
CA SER A 445 3.10 -1.87 -24.17
C SER A 445 1.61 -1.50 -24.12
N ARG A 446 0.72 -2.43 -24.40
CA ARG A 446 -0.73 -2.19 -24.49
C ARG A 446 -1.06 -1.02 -25.46
N ASN A 447 -0.34 -0.94 -26.58
CA ASN A 447 -0.46 0.10 -27.62
C ASN A 447 -0.24 1.54 -27.14
N GLN A 448 0.41 1.72 -25.99
CA GLN A 448 0.64 3.04 -25.39
C GLN A 448 2.09 3.23 -24.94
N TYR A 449 2.43 4.49 -24.65
CA TYR A 449 3.75 4.95 -24.25
C TYR A 449 3.64 5.79 -22.98
N VAL A 450 4.76 6.07 -22.33
CA VAL A 450 4.83 6.78 -21.05
C VAL A 450 5.11 8.26 -21.29
N LEU A 451 4.37 9.15 -20.62
CA LEU A 451 4.69 10.57 -20.50
C LEU A 451 5.88 10.79 -19.55
N ASP A 452 6.75 11.74 -19.88
CA ASP A 452 7.89 12.12 -19.05
C ASP A 452 7.46 13.06 -17.91
N LEU A 453 7.00 12.50 -16.78
CA LEU A 453 6.62 13.28 -15.60
C LEU A 453 7.81 13.89 -14.82
N THR A 454 9.04 13.77 -15.32
CA THR A 454 10.15 14.58 -14.81
C THR A 454 10.09 16.01 -15.32
N ARG A 455 9.23 16.29 -16.31
CA ARG A 455 9.00 17.59 -16.94
C ARG A 455 7.87 18.33 -16.27
N LYS A 456 8.15 19.52 -15.79
CA LYS A 456 7.13 20.38 -15.19
C LYS A 456 6.03 20.77 -16.19
N GLU A 457 6.39 21.04 -17.43
CA GLU A 457 5.45 21.39 -18.50
C GLU A 457 4.43 20.28 -18.79
N VAL A 458 4.81 19.01 -18.63
CA VAL A 458 3.89 17.88 -18.78
C VAL A 458 2.89 17.85 -17.60
N ILE A 459 3.38 18.06 -16.38
CA ILE A 459 2.55 18.12 -15.17
C ILE A 459 1.56 19.29 -15.28
N ASP A 460 2.01 20.47 -15.73
CA ASP A 460 1.17 21.66 -15.90
C ASP A 460 0.07 21.42 -16.93
N ASP A 461 0.41 20.85 -18.10
CA ASP A 461 -0.55 20.54 -19.16
C ASP A 461 -1.61 19.53 -18.71
N LEU A 462 -1.20 18.44 -18.08
CA LEU A 462 -2.12 17.43 -17.53
C LEU A 462 -3.04 18.03 -16.44
N PHE A 463 -2.50 18.86 -15.56
CA PHE A 463 -3.30 19.54 -14.54
C PHE A 463 -4.37 20.44 -15.16
N GLU A 464 -4.03 21.21 -16.21
CA GLU A 464 -4.97 22.11 -16.91
C GLU A 464 -6.07 21.29 -17.61
N GLN A 465 -5.72 20.27 -18.38
CA GLN A 465 -6.68 19.44 -19.11
C GLN A 465 -7.63 18.72 -18.16
N ILE A 466 -7.13 18.01 -17.14
CA ILE A 466 -7.95 17.27 -16.19
C ILE A 466 -8.85 18.22 -15.40
N SER A 467 -8.32 19.36 -14.93
CA SER A 467 -9.09 20.36 -14.20
C SER A 467 -10.24 20.93 -15.01
N ALA A 468 -10.06 21.13 -16.31
CA ALA A 468 -11.09 21.62 -17.22
C ALA A 468 -12.24 20.60 -17.31
N ILE A 469 -11.94 19.32 -17.48
CA ILE A 469 -12.93 18.24 -17.57
C ILE A 469 -13.67 18.06 -16.25
N LEU A 470 -12.98 18.07 -15.11
CA LEU A 470 -13.61 17.90 -13.79
C LEU A 470 -14.61 19.03 -13.50
N LYS A 471 -14.30 20.26 -13.94
CA LYS A 471 -15.20 21.41 -13.81
C LYS A 471 -16.40 21.33 -14.76
N GLU A 472 -16.18 21.00 -16.04
CA GLU A 472 -17.24 20.90 -17.06
C GLU A 472 -18.22 19.75 -16.74
N GLY A 473 -17.69 18.59 -16.30
CA GLY A 473 -18.47 17.38 -16.07
C GLY A 473 -19.14 17.29 -14.71
N SER A 474 -18.97 18.27 -13.80
CA SER A 474 -19.47 18.17 -12.41
C SER A 474 -19.18 16.80 -11.79
N VAL A 475 -17.94 16.33 -11.90
CA VAL A 475 -17.51 14.97 -11.58
C VAL A 475 -17.42 14.79 -10.06
N ASP A 476 -18.04 13.72 -9.53
CA ASP A 476 -18.02 13.36 -8.10
C ASP A 476 -16.92 12.34 -7.76
N TYR A 477 -16.44 11.60 -8.77
CA TYR A 477 -15.50 10.50 -8.59
C TYR A 477 -14.57 10.39 -9.78
N VAL A 478 -13.31 10.07 -9.51
CA VAL A 478 -12.29 9.80 -10.53
C VAL A 478 -11.66 8.44 -10.28
N LYS A 479 -11.61 7.58 -11.31
CA LYS A 479 -10.77 6.40 -11.36
C LYS A 479 -9.49 6.75 -12.12
N TRP A 480 -8.36 6.77 -11.40
CA TRP A 480 -7.04 7.11 -11.92
C TRP A 480 -6.25 5.86 -12.24
N ASP A 481 -6.02 5.59 -13.53
CA ASP A 481 -5.43 4.35 -14.02
C ASP A 481 -4.03 4.53 -14.60
N MET A 482 -3.31 3.41 -14.74
CA MET A 482 -2.03 3.29 -15.43
C MET A 482 -1.85 1.86 -15.92
N ASN A 483 -1.88 1.63 -17.23
CA ASN A 483 -1.98 0.29 -17.81
C ASN A 483 -0.69 -0.25 -18.43
N ARG A 484 0.46 0.24 -18.01
CA ARG A 484 1.77 -0.34 -18.35
C ARG A 484 2.84 0.07 -17.34
N HIS A 485 3.92 -0.69 -17.30
CA HIS A 485 5.14 -0.33 -16.57
C HIS A 485 6.02 0.63 -17.37
N LEU A 486 6.98 1.29 -16.71
CA LEU A 486 7.97 2.12 -17.35
C LEU A 486 8.98 1.26 -18.12
N SER A 487 9.29 1.68 -19.32
CA SER A 487 10.37 1.14 -20.14
C SER A 487 11.10 2.28 -20.86
N ASP A 488 12.26 1.99 -21.43
CA ASP A 488 13.07 2.96 -22.18
C ASP A 488 13.34 4.25 -21.37
N VAL A 489 13.56 4.10 -20.05
CA VAL A 489 13.61 5.19 -19.07
C VAL A 489 14.79 6.11 -19.33
N TYR A 490 14.49 7.28 -19.85
CA TYR A 490 15.41 8.37 -20.12
C TYR A 490 14.63 9.67 -20.27
N SER A 491 15.11 10.76 -19.68
CA SER A 491 14.52 12.07 -19.86
C SER A 491 15.46 13.00 -20.62
N THR A 492 14.98 13.54 -21.74
CA THR A 492 15.73 14.54 -22.53
C THR A 492 15.79 15.90 -21.83
N SER A 493 15.03 16.12 -20.77
CA SER A 493 15.07 17.33 -19.94
C SER A 493 16.21 17.31 -18.90
N LEU A 494 16.77 16.15 -18.63
CA LEU A 494 17.82 15.98 -17.62
C LEU A 494 19.20 15.80 -18.25
N PRO A 495 20.26 16.34 -17.64
CA PRO A 495 21.63 16.12 -18.08
C PRO A 495 22.06 14.67 -17.87
N LYS A 496 23.16 14.26 -18.52
CA LYS A 496 23.64 12.87 -18.55
C LYS A 496 23.93 12.29 -17.16
N ASP A 497 24.45 13.11 -16.27
CA ASP A 497 24.83 12.74 -14.90
C ASP A 497 23.65 12.67 -13.92
N ARG A 498 22.43 12.97 -14.40
CA ARG A 498 21.18 12.84 -13.62
C ARG A 498 20.20 11.81 -14.18
N GLN A 499 20.60 11.03 -15.18
CA GLN A 499 19.72 10.01 -15.74
C GLN A 499 19.39 8.88 -14.77
N GLY A 500 20.24 8.62 -13.77
CA GLY A 500 19.94 7.71 -12.67
C GLY A 500 18.86 8.21 -11.69
N GLU A 501 18.39 9.45 -11.83
CA GLU A 501 17.33 10.06 -11.03
C GLU A 501 15.94 9.87 -11.65
N VAL A 502 15.84 9.47 -12.93
CA VAL A 502 14.60 9.52 -13.72
C VAL A 502 13.47 8.70 -13.08
N TYR A 503 13.72 7.47 -12.62
CA TYR A 503 12.71 6.67 -11.97
C TYR A 503 12.10 7.35 -10.75
N HIS A 504 12.94 7.92 -9.88
CA HIS A 504 12.46 8.58 -8.67
C HIS A 504 11.80 9.92 -9.00
N ARG A 505 12.38 10.73 -9.91
CA ARG A 505 11.80 11.99 -10.35
C ARG A 505 10.44 11.81 -11.03
N TYR A 506 10.25 10.73 -11.76
CA TYR A 506 8.94 10.38 -12.33
C TYR A 506 7.88 10.23 -11.23
N VAL A 507 8.21 9.49 -10.16
CA VAL A 507 7.29 9.29 -9.03
C VAL A 507 7.03 10.60 -8.27
N LEU A 508 8.05 11.45 -8.09
CA LEU A 508 7.87 12.78 -7.50
C LEU A 508 6.95 13.67 -8.37
N GLY A 509 7.12 13.62 -9.70
CA GLY A 509 6.23 14.33 -10.64
C GLY A 509 4.79 13.82 -10.59
N LEU A 510 4.61 12.50 -10.49
CA LEU A 510 3.29 11.91 -10.27
C LEU A 510 2.65 12.40 -8.96
N TYR A 511 3.41 12.41 -7.86
CA TYR A 511 2.92 12.90 -6.58
C TYR A 511 2.57 14.40 -6.63
N GLU A 512 3.37 15.21 -7.32
CA GLU A 512 3.06 16.63 -7.56
C GLU A 512 1.73 16.79 -8.30
N LEU A 513 1.52 16.04 -9.38
CA LEU A 513 0.26 16.10 -10.14
C LEU A 513 -0.94 15.69 -9.28
N MET A 514 -0.82 14.57 -8.55
CA MET A 514 -1.89 14.09 -7.66
C MET A 514 -2.17 15.09 -6.52
N GLU A 515 -1.14 15.66 -5.90
CA GLU A 515 -1.30 16.70 -4.87
C GLU A 515 -2.09 17.90 -5.40
N ARG A 516 -1.72 18.39 -6.58
CA ARG A 516 -2.40 19.53 -7.21
C ARG A 516 -3.86 19.24 -7.54
N ILE A 517 -4.13 18.08 -8.14
CA ILE A 517 -5.50 17.68 -8.53
C ILE A 517 -6.37 17.45 -7.29
N THR A 518 -5.91 16.66 -6.32
CA THR A 518 -6.71 16.36 -5.12
C THR A 518 -6.95 17.58 -4.24
N SER A 519 -5.99 18.51 -4.19
CA SER A 519 -6.14 19.79 -3.48
C SER A 519 -7.11 20.75 -4.19
N ALA A 520 -7.11 20.76 -5.52
CA ALA A 520 -8.02 21.59 -6.31
C ALA A 520 -9.48 21.07 -6.30
N PHE A 521 -9.65 19.76 -6.11
CA PHE A 521 -10.94 19.05 -6.13
C PHE A 521 -11.17 18.21 -4.87
N PRO A 522 -11.21 18.81 -3.68
CA PRO A 522 -11.29 18.07 -2.41
C PRO A 522 -12.64 17.36 -2.20
N ASP A 523 -13.64 17.68 -3.03
CA ASP A 523 -14.97 17.06 -3.00
C ASP A 523 -15.10 15.86 -3.94
N VAL A 524 -14.13 15.61 -4.78
CA VAL A 524 -14.06 14.44 -5.68
C VAL A 524 -13.45 13.26 -4.94
N LEU A 525 -14.11 12.11 -5.00
CA LEU A 525 -13.58 10.85 -4.50
C LEU A 525 -12.63 10.26 -5.55
N PHE A 526 -11.35 10.12 -5.21
CA PHE A 526 -10.37 9.52 -6.09
C PHE A 526 -10.16 8.04 -5.76
N GLU A 527 -10.21 7.19 -6.78
CA GLU A 527 -9.84 5.77 -6.73
C GLU A 527 -8.60 5.53 -7.56
N GLY A 528 -7.58 4.94 -6.96
CA GLY A 528 -6.39 4.50 -7.67
C GLY A 528 -6.64 3.22 -8.46
N CYS A 529 -6.08 3.15 -9.67
CA CYS A 529 -6.00 1.96 -10.50
C CYS A 529 -4.64 1.92 -11.18
N SER A 530 -4.14 0.75 -11.48
CA SER A 530 -2.93 0.56 -12.29
C SER A 530 -2.98 -0.81 -12.93
N GLY A 531 -3.88 -0.97 -13.93
CA GLY A 531 -4.26 -2.28 -14.41
C GLY A 531 -4.71 -3.15 -13.22
N GLY A 532 -5.74 -2.70 -12.49
CA GLY A 532 -6.07 -3.26 -11.18
C GLY A 532 -5.17 -2.72 -10.06
N GLY A 533 -4.65 -3.62 -9.23
CA GLY A 533 -3.91 -3.31 -8.01
C GLY A 533 -2.40 -3.11 -8.18
N GLY A 534 -1.92 -2.64 -9.33
CA GLY A 534 -0.48 -2.47 -9.61
C GLY A 534 0.22 -1.39 -8.80
N ARG A 535 -0.52 -0.51 -8.14
CA ARG A 535 -0.02 0.48 -7.17
C ARG A 535 -0.90 0.49 -5.91
N PHE A 536 -1.18 -0.68 -5.40
CA PHE A 536 -1.89 -0.81 -4.12
C PHE A 536 -0.88 -0.68 -2.98
N ASP A 537 -0.56 0.56 -2.61
CA ASP A 537 0.47 0.88 -1.64
C ASP A 537 0.10 2.08 -0.76
N ALA A 538 0.81 2.26 0.36
CA ALA A 538 0.54 3.34 1.30
C ALA A 538 0.87 4.74 0.73
N GLY A 539 1.80 4.83 -0.25
CA GLY A 539 2.09 6.08 -0.94
C GLY A 539 0.93 6.55 -1.79
N PHE A 540 0.31 5.63 -2.54
CA PHE A 540 -0.87 5.93 -3.36
C PHE A 540 -2.10 6.25 -2.50
N ALA A 541 -2.25 5.55 -1.35
CA ALA A 541 -3.32 5.78 -0.38
C ALA A 541 -3.36 7.22 0.16
N TYR A 542 -2.22 7.90 0.20
CA TYR A 542 -2.11 9.29 0.65
C TYR A 542 -2.94 10.26 -0.21
N TYR A 543 -3.11 9.94 -1.49
CA TYR A 543 -3.88 10.73 -2.46
C TYR A 543 -5.23 10.08 -2.80
N MET A 544 -5.27 8.75 -2.82
CA MET A 544 -6.41 7.95 -3.28
C MET A 544 -6.99 7.16 -2.10
N PRO A 545 -8.11 7.60 -1.51
CA PRO A 545 -8.67 6.97 -0.30
C PRO A 545 -9.20 5.55 -0.53
N GLN A 546 -9.32 5.12 -1.77
CA GLN A 546 -9.62 3.74 -2.19
C GLN A 546 -8.86 3.38 -3.46
N ILE A 547 -8.66 2.08 -3.70
CA ILE A 547 -7.89 1.58 -4.85
C ILE A 547 -8.62 0.38 -5.44
N TRP A 548 -8.72 0.33 -6.78
CA TRP A 548 -9.22 -0.83 -7.52
C TRP A 548 -8.31 -2.03 -7.27
N THR A 549 -8.86 -3.03 -6.58
CA THR A 549 -8.06 -4.11 -5.99
C THR A 549 -7.44 -5.02 -7.02
N SER A 550 -8.19 -5.33 -8.09
CA SER A 550 -7.77 -6.19 -9.18
C SER A 550 -8.71 -6.07 -10.36
N ASP A 551 -8.19 -6.13 -11.58
CA ASP A 551 -8.99 -6.28 -12.80
C ASP A 551 -9.68 -7.66 -12.88
N ASN A 552 -9.27 -8.60 -12.02
CA ASN A 552 -9.96 -9.87 -11.89
C ASN A 552 -11.22 -9.71 -11.04
N THR A 553 -12.37 -9.73 -11.69
CA THR A 553 -13.69 -9.62 -11.05
C THR A 553 -14.30 -10.97 -10.67
N ASP A 554 -13.59 -12.08 -10.91
CA ASP A 554 -14.04 -13.43 -10.49
C ASP A 554 -14.07 -13.56 -8.97
N ALA A 555 -15.23 -13.85 -8.41
CA ALA A 555 -15.44 -13.91 -6.96
C ALA A 555 -14.51 -14.92 -6.25
N VAL A 556 -14.20 -16.04 -6.88
CA VAL A 556 -13.32 -17.07 -6.29
C VAL A 556 -11.86 -16.60 -6.25
N SER A 557 -11.38 -16.01 -7.34
CA SER A 557 -10.03 -15.41 -7.37
C SER A 557 -9.89 -14.26 -6.36
N ARG A 558 -10.96 -13.47 -6.20
CA ARG A 558 -11.01 -12.36 -5.22
C ARG A 558 -10.87 -12.82 -3.77
N LEU A 559 -11.24 -14.05 -3.43
CA LEU A 559 -11.02 -14.55 -2.07
C LEU A 559 -9.53 -14.51 -1.70
N THR A 560 -8.64 -14.98 -2.58
CA THR A 560 -7.19 -14.96 -2.34
C THR A 560 -6.62 -13.54 -2.42
N ILE A 561 -7.03 -12.75 -3.44
CA ILE A 561 -6.55 -11.39 -3.66
C ILE A 561 -6.93 -10.48 -2.49
N GLN A 562 -8.17 -10.52 -2.02
CA GLN A 562 -8.66 -9.70 -0.91
C GLN A 562 -8.07 -10.16 0.43
N TYR A 563 -7.89 -11.47 0.62
CA TYR A 563 -7.21 -12.02 1.81
C TYR A 563 -5.79 -11.46 1.95
N GLY A 564 -4.97 -11.57 0.91
CA GLY A 564 -3.62 -11.03 0.92
C GLY A 564 -3.58 -9.50 1.05
N THR A 565 -4.49 -8.79 0.36
CA THR A 565 -4.60 -7.33 0.47
C THR A 565 -4.89 -6.88 1.91
N SER A 566 -5.77 -7.58 2.61
CA SER A 566 -6.16 -7.28 3.99
C SER A 566 -5.03 -7.47 5.01
N LEU A 567 -3.90 -8.07 4.62
CA LEU A 567 -2.76 -8.22 5.51
C LEU A 567 -2.17 -6.86 5.92
N VAL A 568 -2.28 -5.88 5.03
CA VAL A 568 -1.69 -4.54 5.20
C VAL A 568 -2.72 -3.43 5.12
N TYR A 569 -3.66 -3.52 4.17
CA TYR A 569 -4.50 -2.38 3.79
C TYR A 569 -5.91 -2.49 4.37
N PRO A 570 -6.47 -1.37 4.89
CA PRO A 570 -7.82 -1.37 5.45
C PRO A 570 -8.88 -1.65 4.40
N ILE A 571 -9.97 -2.26 4.83
CA ILE A 571 -11.08 -2.64 3.94
C ILE A 571 -11.71 -1.42 3.26
N SER A 572 -11.72 -0.25 3.89
CA SER A 572 -12.18 1.01 3.28
C SER A 572 -11.40 1.45 2.03
N MET A 573 -10.21 0.88 1.79
CA MET A 573 -9.42 1.08 0.57
C MET A 573 -9.65 0.01 -0.50
N THR A 574 -10.16 -1.15 -0.13
CA THR A 574 -10.29 -2.32 -0.99
C THR A 574 -11.61 -2.27 -1.74
N THR A 575 -11.60 -2.17 -3.07
CA THR A 575 -12.82 -2.12 -3.87
C THR A 575 -13.09 -3.45 -4.59
N ALA A 576 -14.35 -3.85 -4.64
CA ALA A 576 -14.78 -5.09 -5.28
C ALA A 576 -16.15 -4.96 -5.92
N HIS A 577 -16.30 -5.54 -7.11
CA HIS A 577 -17.51 -5.46 -7.90
C HIS A 577 -18.09 -6.85 -8.22
N VAL A 578 -19.40 -6.93 -8.29
CA VAL A 578 -20.13 -8.07 -8.87
C VAL A 578 -20.03 -7.97 -10.38
N SER A 579 -19.52 -9.03 -11.03
CA SER A 579 -19.38 -9.13 -12.48
C SER A 579 -20.40 -10.09 -13.11
N ALA A 580 -20.46 -10.10 -14.44
CA ALA A 580 -21.25 -11.05 -15.21
C ALA A 580 -20.74 -12.50 -15.10
N ILE A 581 -21.56 -13.46 -15.51
CA ILE A 581 -21.18 -14.86 -15.71
C ILE A 581 -21.51 -15.30 -17.13
N PRO A 582 -20.65 -16.09 -17.80
CA PRO A 582 -19.30 -16.47 -17.36
C PRO A 582 -18.41 -15.27 -17.09
N ASN A 583 -17.56 -15.32 -16.07
CA ASN A 583 -16.62 -14.24 -15.76
C ASN A 583 -15.66 -13.99 -16.94
N HIS A 584 -15.36 -12.72 -17.25
CA HIS A 584 -14.58 -12.33 -18.43
C HIS A 584 -13.11 -12.78 -18.35
N GLN A 585 -12.52 -12.88 -17.14
CA GLN A 585 -11.11 -13.30 -16.96
C GLN A 585 -10.97 -14.82 -16.87
N THR A 586 -11.86 -15.49 -16.15
CA THR A 586 -11.70 -16.92 -15.79
C THR A 586 -12.67 -17.86 -16.53
N GLY A 587 -13.74 -17.34 -17.12
CA GLY A 587 -14.83 -18.15 -17.68
C GLY A 587 -15.69 -18.86 -16.63
N ARG A 588 -15.46 -18.60 -15.34
CA ARG A 588 -16.17 -19.27 -14.23
C ARG A 588 -17.61 -18.79 -14.11
N LYS A 589 -18.48 -19.70 -13.69
CA LYS A 589 -19.89 -19.42 -13.35
C LYS A 589 -20.06 -19.58 -11.86
N THR A 590 -20.13 -18.47 -11.13
CA THR A 590 -20.28 -18.43 -9.68
C THR A 590 -21.69 -17.97 -9.32
N PRO A 591 -22.34 -18.56 -8.30
CA PRO A 591 -23.66 -18.13 -7.84
C PRO A 591 -23.71 -16.62 -7.54
N PHE A 592 -24.88 -16.00 -7.77
CA PHE A 592 -25.05 -14.57 -7.58
C PHE A 592 -24.78 -14.14 -6.12
N GLU A 593 -25.26 -14.93 -5.17
CA GLU A 593 -25.03 -14.73 -3.73
C GLU A 593 -23.52 -14.69 -3.42
N THR A 594 -22.73 -15.63 -3.95
CA THR A 594 -21.29 -15.70 -3.70
C THR A 594 -20.53 -14.54 -4.33
N ARG A 595 -20.94 -14.12 -5.55
CA ARG A 595 -20.39 -12.88 -6.16
C ARG A 595 -20.70 -11.68 -5.29
N GLY A 596 -21.91 -11.57 -4.76
CA GLY A 596 -22.33 -10.52 -3.85
C GLY A 596 -21.55 -10.53 -2.54
N ASN A 597 -21.47 -11.67 -1.86
CA ASN A 597 -20.77 -11.78 -0.57
C ASN A 597 -19.27 -11.48 -0.70
N ALA A 598 -18.61 -11.94 -1.77
CA ALA A 598 -17.22 -11.61 -2.04
C ALA A 598 -17.02 -10.11 -2.28
N ALA A 599 -17.91 -9.47 -3.03
CA ALA A 599 -17.82 -8.02 -3.29
C ALA A 599 -18.24 -7.17 -2.08
N MET A 600 -19.27 -7.56 -1.33
CA MET A 600 -19.72 -6.86 -0.11
C MET A 600 -18.72 -6.98 1.05
N SER A 601 -17.69 -7.84 0.94
CA SER A 601 -16.57 -7.89 1.89
C SER A 601 -15.61 -6.69 1.76
N ALA A 602 -15.89 -5.75 0.85
CA ALA A 602 -15.04 -4.62 0.49
C ALA A 602 -15.91 -3.38 0.19
N VAL A 603 -15.34 -2.35 -0.41
CA VAL A 603 -16.09 -1.22 -0.99
C VAL A 603 -16.82 -1.74 -2.23
N PHE A 604 -18.13 -1.77 -2.15
CA PHE A 604 -19.01 -2.56 -3.00
C PHE A 604 -19.47 -1.84 -4.26
N GLY A 605 -19.54 -2.56 -5.37
CA GLY A 605 -20.12 -2.08 -6.62
C GLY A 605 -20.45 -3.20 -7.59
N TYR A 606 -20.79 -2.81 -8.82
CA TYR A 606 -21.15 -3.67 -9.93
C TYR A 606 -20.33 -3.32 -11.19
N GLU A 607 -19.98 -4.32 -11.97
CA GLU A 607 -19.29 -4.18 -13.25
C GLU A 607 -19.84 -5.16 -14.25
N LEU A 608 -21.04 -4.87 -14.77
CA LEU A 608 -21.80 -5.70 -15.69
C LEU A 608 -22.91 -4.89 -16.36
N ASP A 609 -23.51 -5.44 -17.40
CA ASP A 609 -24.65 -4.80 -18.10
C ASP A 609 -25.96 -5.06 -17.36
N LEU A 610 -26.39 -4.10 -16.54
CA LEU A 610 -27.65 -4.15 -15.78
C LEU A 610 -28.88 -4.32 -16.66
N THR A 611 -28.83 -3.86 -17.92
CA THR A 611 -29.97 -3.91 -18.85
C THR A 611 -30.24 -5.30 -19.38
N LYS A 612 -29.21 -6.18 -19.33
CA LYS A 612 -29.30 -7.58 -19.83
C LYS A 612 -29.63 -8.60 -18.74
N MET A 613 -29.77 -8.16 -17.49
CA MET A 613 -30.06 -9.04 -16.37
C MET A 613 -31.50 -9.56 -16.40
N SER A 614 -31.72 -10.78 -15.92
CA SER A 614 -33.04 -11.31 -15.64
C SER A 614 -33.73 -10.54 -14.52
N GLN A 615 -35.06 -10.65 -14.42
CA GLN A 615 -35.77 -10.00 -13.31
C GLN A 615 -35.37 -10.59 -11.95
N GLU A 616 -35.11 -11.89 -11.88
CA GLU A 616 -34.61 -12.56 -10.67
C GLU A 616 -33.27 -12.02 -10.22
N ASP A 617 -32.32 -11.85 -11.16
CA ASP A 617 -31.02 -11.25 -10.84
C ASP A 617 -31.15 -9.77 -10.38
N LYS A 618 -32.05 -9.00 -11.03
CA LYS A 618 -32.32 -7.62 -10.63
C LYS A 618 -32.91 -7.51 -9.22
N ASP A 619 -33.78 -8.44 -8.84
CA ASP A 619 -34.34 -8.49 -7.49
C ASP A 619 -33.25 -8.82 -6.46
N GLN A 620 -32.32 -9.75 -6.78
CA GLN A 620 -31.13 -10.04 -5.96
C GLN A 620 -30.20 -8.80 -5.85
N VAL A 621 -30.01 -8.02 -6.92
CA VAL A 621 -29.26 -6.74 -6.84
C VAL A 621 -29.87 -5.79 -5.81
N LYS A 622 -31.21 -5.63 -5.82
CA LYS A 622 -31.88 -4.78 -4.82
C LYS A 622 -31.67 -5.26 -3.41
N GLU A 623 -31.73 -6.56 -3.19
CA GLU A 623 -31.46 -7.17 -1.87
C GLU A 623 -30.03 -6.94 -1.42
N GLN A 624 -29.04 -7.15 -2.30
CA GLN A 624 -27.63 -6.90 -2.03
C GLN A 624 -27.36 -5.42 -1.71
N VAL A 625 -27.92 -4.50 -2.51
CA VAL A 625 -27.81 -3.05 -2.31
C VAL A 625 -28.41 -2.64 -0.94
N ALA A 626 -29.59 -3.16 -0.60
CA ALA A 626 -30.22 -2.89 0.68
C ALA A 626 -29.40 -3.45 1.85
N CYS A 627 -28.96 -4.69 1.76
CA CYS A 627 -28.12 -5.34 2.75
C CYS A 627 -26.80 -4.58 2.96
N TYR A 628 -26.11 -4.20 1.86
CA TYR A 628 -24.85 -3.48 2.00
C TYR A 628 -25.00 -2.10 2.64
N LYS A 629 -26.09 -1.39 2.36
CA LYS A 629 -26.37 -0.10 3.03
C LYS A 629 -26.50 -0.25 4.56
N GLU A 630 -26.96 -1.39 5.05
CA GLU A 630 -27.03 -1.67 6.49
C GLU A 630 -25.66 -2.01 7.08
N ILE A 631 -24.85 -2.82 6.39
CA ILE A 631 -23.56 -3.31 6.89
C ILE A 631 -22.36 -2.43 6.47
N ARG A 632 -22.53 -1.50 5.55
CA ARG A 632 -21.47 -0.71 4.91
C ARG A 632 -20.47 -0.12 5.90
N LYS A 633 -20.95 0.54 6.95
CA LYS A 633 -20.08 1.15 7.97
C LYS A 633 -19.27 0.12 8.72
N LEU A 634 -19.90 -1.00 9.07
CA LEU A 634 -19.24 -2.10 9.75
C LEU A 634 -18.15 -2.71 8.87
N VAL A 635 -18.43 -2.95 7.58
CA VAL A 635 -17.46 -3.51 6.64
C VAL A 635 -16.30 -2.55 6.39
N GLN A 636 -16.57 -1.28 6.15
CA GLN A 636 -15.53 -0.30 5.77
C GLN A 636 -14.67 0.14 6.96
N TYR A 637 -15.23 0.19 8.16
CA TYR A 637 -14.56 0.82 9.33
C TYR A 637 -14.46 -0.06 10.57
N GLY A 638 -15.15 -1.20 10.62
CA GLY A 638 -15.06 -2.16 11.72
C GLY A 638 -13.70 -2.85 11.83
N ASN A 639 -13.46 -3.48 12.96
CA ASN A 639 -12.27 -4.31 13.16
C ASN A 639 -12.37 -5.57 12.32
N PHE A 640 -11.41 -5.77 11.42
CA PHE A 640 -11.38 -6.89 10.50
C PHE A 640 -10.54 -8.05 11.06
N TYR A 641 -11.04 -9.28 10.88
CA TYR A 641 -10.35 -10.51 11.25
C TYR A 641 -10.43 -11.54 10.11
N ARG A 642 -9.30 -12.06 9.68
CA ARG A 642 -9.24 -13.28 8.85
C ARG A 642 -9.42 -14.48 9.74
N LEU A 643 -10.38 -15.34 9.43
CA LEU A 643 -10.73 -16.52 10.24
C LEU A 643 -10.24 -17.82 9.60
N LYS A 644 -10.33 -17.92 8.28
CA LYS A 644 -9.86 -19.07 7.49
C LYS A 644 -9.16 -18.60 6.23
N SER A 645 -8.02 -19.22 5.95
CA SER A 645 -7.19 -18.89 4.79
C SER A 645 -7.61 -19.65 3.55
N PRO A 646 -7.97 -18.95 2.45
CA PRO A 646 -8.25 -19.59 1.16
C PRO A 646 -7.01 -20.18 0.50
N VAL A 647 -5.82 -19.86 1.01
CA VAL A 647 -4.53 -20.40 0.52
C VAL A 647 -4.22 -21.75 1.14
N GLU A 648 -4.57 -21.93 2.42
CA GLU A 648 -4.27 -23.14 3.17
C GLU A 648 -5.39 -24.18 3.14
N THR A 649 -6.62 -23.72 2.90
CA THR A 649 -7.82 -24.56 2.95
C THR A 649 -8.71 -24.36 1.72
N ASN A 650 -9.72 -25.22 1.56
CA ASN A 650 -10.77 -25.06 0.56
C ASN A 650 -11.89 -24.11 1.02
N GLN A 651 -11.66 -23.38 2.09
CA GLN A 651 -12.59 -22.43 2.69
C GLN A 651 -11.91 -21.08 2.89
N ALA A 652 -12.69 -20.01 2.79
CA ALA A 652 -12.30 -18.69 3.28
C ALA A 652 -13.34 -18.22 4.28
N ALA A 653 -12.88 -17.50 5.30
CA ALA A 653 -13.79 -16.82 6.22
C ALA A 653 -13.12 -15.59 6.81
N TRP A 654 -13.91 -14.55 6.99
CA TRP A 654 -13.50 -13.32 7.65
C TRP A 654 -14.69 -12.67 8.35
N MET A 655 -14.40 -11.75 9.23
CA MET A 655 -15.42 -11.06 9.98
C MET A 655 -15.07 -9.60 10.24
N PHE A 656 -16.11 -8.84 10.50
CA PHE A 656 -16.07 -7.43 10.85
C PHE A 656 -16.79 -7.23 12.19
N VAL A 657 -16.17 -6.50 13.11
CA VAL A 657 -16.71 -6.22 14.44
C VAL A 657 -16.67 -4.72 14.69
N SER A 658 -17.79 -4.14 15.15
CA SER A 658 -17.83 -2.73 15.55
C SER A 658 -16.95 -2.45 16.77
N ASP A 659 -16.55 -1.21 16.98
CA ASP A 659 -15.69 -0.82 18.12
C ASP A 659 -16.36 -1.08 19.47
N ASP A 660 -17.69 -0.94 19.55
CA ASP A 660 -18.49 -1.26 20.73
C ASP A 660 -18.79 -2.76 20.85
N LYS A 661 -18.31 -3.58 19.90
CA LYS A 661 -18.45 -5.03 19.81
C LYS A 661 -19.90 -5.53 19.66
N ARG A 662 -20.85 -4.66 19.35
CA ARG A 662 -22.28 -5.03 19.27
C ARG A 662 -22.72 -5.46 17.87
N ASP A 663 -22.12 -4.95 16.83
CA ASP A 663 -22.43 -5.33 15.46
C ASP A 663 -21.33 -6.25 14.91
N VAL A 664 -21.75 -7.40 14.38
CA VAL A 664 -20.85 -8.41 13.84
C VAL A 664 -21.38 -8.91 12.49
N CYS A 665 -20.51 -8.95 11.49
CA CYS A 665 -20.79 -9.57 10.19
C CYS A 665 -19.70 -10.60 9.90
N VAL A 666 -20.10 -11.83 9.61
CA VAL A 666 -19.19 -12.94 9.25
C VAL A 666 -19.54 -13.42 7.86
N MET A 667 -18.54 -13.56 7.01
CA MET A 667 -18.70 -14.10 5.66
C MET A 667 -17.85 -15.36 5.50
N THR A 668 -18.48 -16.45 5.11
CA THR A 668 -17.85 -17.76 4.90
C THR A 668 -18.02 -18.20 3.45
N PHE A 669 -17.00 -18.85 2.92
CA PHE A 669 -16.94 -19.30 1.53
C PHE A 669 -16.43 -20.75 1.47
N GLN A 670 -17.07 -21.57 0.65
CA GLN A 670 -16.64 -22.92 0.32
C GLN A 670 -16.34 -22.97 -1.17
N VAL A 671 -15.08 -23.22 -1.55
CA VAL A 671 -14.68 -23.21 -2.97
C VAL A 671 -15.15 -24.45 -3.71
N LEU A 672 -14.83 -25.65 -3.22
CA LEU A 672 -15.27 -26.91 -3.82
C LEU A 672 -16.08 -27.71 -2.82
N ALA A 673 -17.12 -28.37 -3.29
CA ALA A 673 -17.88 -29.35 -2.51
C ALA A 673 -17.16 -30.71 -2.49
N PHE A 674 -17.25 -31.43 -1.37
CA PHE A 674 -16.70 -32.76 -1.18
C PHE A 674 -17.81 -33.82 -0.97
N ALA A 675 -17.60 -35.03 -1.47
CA ALA A 675 -18.56 -36.11 -1.32
C ALA A 675 -18.78 -36.57 0.14
N GLN A 676 -17.72 -36.46 0.97
CA GLN A 676 -17.74 -36.79 2.39
C GLN A 676 -16.95 -35.66 3.15
N PRO A 677 -17.58 -34.51 3.36
CA PRO A 677 -16.92 -33.38 4.02
C PRO A 677 -16.71 -33.66 5.52
N CYS A 678 -15.57 -33.21 6.02
CA CYS A 678 -15.36 -33.18 7.45
C CYS A 678 -16.30 -32.16 8.12
N LEU A 679 -16.64 -32.39 9.38
CA LEU A 679 -17.28 -31.36 10.20
C LEU A 679 -16.23 -30.31 10.56
N THR A 680 -16.43 -29.09 10.09
CA THR A 680 -15.58 -27.95 10.42
C THR A 680 -16.37 -26.89 11.17
N LYS A 681 -15.65 -26.05 11.92
CA LYS A 681 -16.25 -24.94 12.66
C LYS A 681 -15.56 -23.62 12.29
N THR A 682 -16.33 -22.56 12.38
CA THR A 682 -15.83 -21.18 12.35
C THR A 682 -15.93 -20.60 13.74
N LYS A 683 -14.77 -20.26 14.35
CA LYS A 683 -14.68 -19.50 15.60
C LYS A 683 -14.63 -18.02 15.31
N LEU A 684 -15.26 -17.21 16.15
CA LEU A 684 -15.23 -15.75 16.04
C LEU A 684 -14.15 -15.16 16.96
N PHE A 685 -13.82 -13.89 16.76
CA PHE A 685 -12.80 -13.20 17.54
C PHE A 685 -13.21 -11.75 17.81
N GLY A 686 -12.65 -11.17 18.87
CA GLY A 686 -12.86 -9.74 19.17
C GLY A 686 -14.24 -9.41 19.72
N LEU A 687 -15.07 -10.40 20.03
CA LEU A 687 -16.36 -10.19 20.69
C LEU A 687 -16.19 -9.81 22.17
N ASP A 688 -17.27 -9.39 22.80
CA ASP A 688 -17.31 -9.23 24.24
C ASP A 688 -17.77 -10.54 24.88
N PRO A 689 -16.97 -11.18 25.76
CA PRO A 689 -17.34 -12.44 26.36
C PRO A 689 -18.54 -12.34 27.33
N GLU A 690 -18.87 -11.13 27.79
CA GLU A 690 -19.96 -10.87 28.72
C GLU A 690 -21.30 -10.56 28.01
N LEU A 691 -21.29 -10.36 26.70
CA LEU A 691 -22.50 -10.07 25.91
C LEU A 691 -23.10 -11.35 25.33
N GLU A 692 -24.42 -11.34 25.17
CA GLU A 692 -25.16 -12.27 24.33
C GLU A 692 -25.30 -11.69 22.94
N TYR A 693 -25.32 -12.54 21.92
CA TYR A 693 -25.40 -12.17 20.50
C TYR A 693 -26.55 -12.89 19.82
N GLU A 694 -27.52 -12.13 19.33
CA GLU A 694 -28.61 -12.63 18.53
C GLU A 694 -28.19 -12.78 17.06
N ASN A 695 -28.34 -13.95 16.47
CA ASN A 695 -28.26 -14.14 15.02
C ASN A 695 -29.48 -13.50 14.38
N LEU A 696 -29.31 -12.48 13.54
CA LEU A 696 -30.40 -11.70 12.95
C LEU A 696 -31.23 -12.48 11.92
N GLU A 697 -30.75 -13.63 11.42
CA GLU A 697 -31.49 -14.50 10.50
C GLU A 697 -32.34 -15.56 11.24
N THR A 698 -31.74 -16.23 12.23
CA THR A 698 -32.38 -17.36 12.92
C THR A 698 -33.02 -17.00 14.26
N HIS A 699 -32.71 -15.81 14.80
CA HIS A 699 -33.07 -15.35 16.15
C HIS A 699 -32.53 -16.22 17.29
N GLU A 700 -31.54 -17.08 16.99
CA GLU A 700 -30.82 -17.83 18.01
C GLU A 700 -29.88 -16.92 18.79
N ILE A 701 -29.76 -17.17 20.10
CA ILE A 701 -28.91 -16.38 20.99
C ILE A 701 -27.71 -17.22 21.39
N PHE A 702 -26.52 -16.62 21.34
CA PHE A 702 -25.24 -17.23 21.69
C PHE A 702 -24.49 -16.36 22.69
N GLY A 703 -23.72 -16.94 23.61
CA GLY A 703 -22.73 -16.19 24.39
C GLY A 703 -21.57 -15.71 23.53
N GLY A 704 -21.03 -14.53 23.83
CA GLY A 704 -19.84 -14.03 23.13
C GLY A 704 -18.64 -14.96 23.30
N ASP A 705 -18.43 -15.49 24.51
CA ASP A 705 -17.42 -16.52 24.79
C ASP A 705 -17.73 -17.85 24.08
N GLU A 706 -19.00 -18.24 24.00
CA GLU A 706 -19.42 -19.43 23.24
C GLU A 706 -19.04 -19.36 21.77
N LEU A 707 -19.33 -18.23 21.10
CA LEU A 707 -18.94 -18.01 19.70
C LEU A 707 -17.42 -17.96 19.51
N MET A 708 -16.68 -17.46 20.50
CA MET A 708 -15.21 -17.38 20.43
C MET A 708 -14.55 -18.73 20.74
N GLU A 709 -15.04 -19.51 21.71
CA GLU A 709 -14.39 -20.74 22.13
C GLU A 709 -14.92 -21.98 21.40
N LEU A 710 -16.23 -22.09 21.21
CA LEU A 710 -16.85 -23.22 20.49
C LEU A 710 -17.03 -22.98 19.01
N GLY A 711 -17.40 -21.76 18.62
CA GLY A 711 -17.78 -21.42 17.26
C GLY A 711 -19.05 -22.13 16.78
N PHE A 712 -19.45 -21.88 15.57
CA PHE A 712 -20.57 -22.56 14.92
C PHE A 712 -20.09 -23.50 13.82
N TYR A 713 -20.89 -24.53 13.52
CA TYR A 713 -20.57 -25.48 12.46
C TYR A 713 -20.74 -24.81 11.07
N ASP A 714 -19.76 -25.03 10.20
CA ASP A 714 -19.90 -24.67 8.79
C ASP A 714 -20.99 -25.52 8.12
N PRO A 715 -21.76 -24.93 7.19
CA PRO A 715 -22.80 -25.70 6.49
C PRO A 715 -22.17 -26.78 5.60
N ILE A 716 -22.78 -27.96 5.60
CA ILE A 716 -22.47 -29.01 4.63
C ILE A 716 -23.12 -28.63 3.30
N VAL A 717 -22.30 -28.37 2.27
CA VAL A 717 -22.77 -27.96 0.97
C VAL A 717 -22.49 -29.02 -0.10
N HIS A 718 -23.37 -29.12 -1.09
CA HIS A 718 -23.27 -30.06 -2.21
C HIS A 718 -23.06 -29.36 -3.57
N GLN A 719 -22.67 -28.09 -3.52
CA GLN A 719 -22.41 -27.24 -4.68
C GLN A 719 -21.11 -26.50 -4.51
N ASP A 720 -20.33 -26.34 -5.59
CA ASP A 720 -19.13 -25.53 -5.61
C ASP A 720 -19.46 -24.04 -5.52
N TYR A 721 -18.50 -23.26 -5.04
CA TYR A 721 -18.53 -21.81 -4.98
C TYR A 721 -19.70 -21.25 -4.17
N THR A 722 -19.95 -21.83 -2.99
CA THR A 722 -21.01 -21.38 -2.09
C THR A 722 -20.46 -20.40 -1.04
N SER A 723 -21.32 -19.53 -0.54
CA SER A 723 -21.00 -18.61 0.54
C SER A 723 -22.20 -18.43 1.47
N LYS A 724 -21.93 -17.95 2.68
CA LYS A 724 -22.97 -17.50 3.60
C LYS A 724 -22.51 -16.28 4.39
N MET A 725 -23.42 -15.35 4.60
CA MET A 725 -23.26 -14.20 5.47
C MET A 725 -24.05 -14.46 6.77
N TYR A 726 -23.41 -14.23 7.90
CA TYR A 726 -24.04 -14.26 9.21
C TYR A 726 -23.95 -12.87 9.84
N ARG A 727 -25.02 -12.41 10.43
CA ARG A 727 -25.08 -11.11 11.09
C ARG A 727 -25.53 -11.33 12.54
N PHE A 728 -24.76 -10.80 13.49
CA PHE A 728 -25.08 -10.90 14.90
C PHE A 728 -25.20 -9.51 15.52
N LYS A 729 -26.11 -9.38 16.48
CA LYS A 729 -26.29 -8.17 17.26
C LYS A 729 -26.10 -8.47 18.74
N GLY A 730 -25.18 -7.78 19.41
CA GLY A 730 -24.99 -7.82 20.85
C GLY A 730 -26.17 -7.19 21.59
N ILE A 731 -26.78 -7.94 22.50
CA ILE A 731 -27.98 -7.59 23.28
C ILE A 731 -27.67 -7.47 24.77
#